data_f89a004cad32a46d0ef4aa70973127c0
#
_entry.id   f89a004cad32a46d0ef4aa70973127c0
#
_cell.length_a   1.000
_cell.length_b   1.000
_cell.length_c   1.000
_cell.angle_alpha   90.00
_cell.angle_beta   90.00
_cell.angle_gamma   90.00
#
_symmetry.space_group_name_H-M   'P 1'
#
loop_
_entity.id
_entity.type
_entity.pdbx_description
1 polymer ?
#
loop_
_entity_poly.entity_id
_entity_poly.type
_entity_poly.pdbx_seq_one_letter_code
_entity_poly.pdbx_strand_id
1 'polypeptide(L)'
;MHSITKTLISLILFLASFVSAQSFSVNSGAGIIMTPTARMLEEGTVALNISEYAPFNKVSLVANPFNWLEASVYYTDVNVRRYSVGSKQSYKDKGFSFKIKALEETRFTPALAIGFEDIAGTSIFKSEYFVASKKIRNFELSLGLGFGDFGSRGNVKNFIRDGERSRWDFTTGGEIEDDFFKGKSSFFGGVQYELKYFGTILKAEYDGNSYKDNFDLLPDLARYLPRSRYNFGLEKSIKDRYSIGINYIKGNEIAVNFTARFNTGKSKNDYGFRVRSASTSENRYIRILEDLKKVDIYLQNALIDDRSKVVKIKYVQNSYYDNVTIAEQIAKYLEQHHDLYGYEINITPGNGAFESSTLSRKYDRSFLVTKSANTNYSFSPKVIYPVFSYAVNPNLISHIGSPSGFYFGGIDLNLAGILEFKNFQISSIFSTRLYDNFERLSYDPNPTRLPQVRTNIQEYLKKSKNSFDELTINFFKQFTSEHNFLLSAGHLEQMFSGSHFEYLYKPTNSLFSFGFEHSSVKQRDFNGGFDSFLDYQTNSYHLNAYLAEPKNRLIFHLSYGKYLAKDKGFTFDISRKFKNGASMGAYFSLTNISKEDFGEGSFDKGIYFQYPINIFNDKNNTNSFSAFNYKPITRDGAAKLTAPKRLQSLTHGSQYYEQFFKRNY
;
A
#
# COMPACT_ATOMS: atom_id res chain seq x y z
N MET A 1 5.03 -39.82 2.51
CA MET A 1 5.35 -38.49 3.08
C MET A 1 6.75 -38.39 3.72
N HIS A 2 7.30 -39.42 4.38
CA HIS A 2 8.63 -39.33 5.05
C HIS A 2 9.85 -39.22 4.13
N SER A 3 9.77 -39.63 2.86
CA SER A 3 10.91 -39.56 1.91
C SER A 3 11.08 -38.19 1.27
N ILE A 4 9.97 -37.49 0.99
CA ILE A 4 10.01 -36.15 0.35
C ILE A 4 10.53 -35.10 1.32
N THR A 5 10.23 -35.25 2.62
CA THR A 5 10.68 -34.31 3.66
C THR A 5 12.20 -34.39 3.87
N LYS A 6 12.80 -35.57 3.79
CA LYS A 6 14.27 -35.75 3.92
C LYS A 6 15.02 -35.17 2.72
N THR A 7 14.49 -35.30 1.52
CA THR A 7 15.10 -34.76 0.29
C THR A 7 14.98 -33.23 0.24
N LEU A 8 13.87 -32.66 0.69
CA LEU A 8 13.70 -31.20 0.79
C LEU A 8 14.67 -30.59 1.83
N ILE A 9 14.82 -31.23 2.98
CA ILE A 9 15.75 -30.76 4.03
C ILE A 9 17.20 -30.80 3.56
N SER A 10 17.62 -31.82 2.81
CA SER A 10 18.98 -31.91 2.25
C SER A 10 19.23 -30.86 1.13
N LEU A 11 18.22 -30.53 0.33
CA LEU A 11 18.35 -29.54 -0.74
C LEU A 11 18.44 -28.09 -0.22
N ILE A 12 17.81 -27.80 0.92
CA ILE A 12 17.81 -26.47 1.57
C ILE A 12 19.18 -26.13 2.16
N LEU A 13 19.96 -27.11 2.56
CA LEU A 13 21.28 -26.90 3.20
C LEU A 13 22.41 -26.52 2.22
N PHE A 14 22.21 -26.64 0.90
CA PHE A 14 23.29 -26.48 -0.09
C PHE A 14 23.34 -25.15 -0.84
N LEU A 15 22.38 -24.22 -0.62
CA LEU A 15 22.41 -22.91 -1.27
C LEU A 15 23.23 -21.91 -0.44
N ALA A 16 24.48 -21.73 -0.80
CA ALA A 16 25.35 -20.72 -0.19
C ALA A 16 24.91 -19.30 -0.56
N SER A 17 24.57 -18.49 0.43
CA SER A 17 24.29 -17.07 0.28
C SER A 17 25.10 -16.29 1.32
N PHE A 18 25.85 -15.28 0.86
CA PHE A 18 26.82 -14.52 1.70
C PHE A 18 26.20 -13.28 2.36
N VAL A 19 24.89 -13.19 2.54
CA VAL A 19 24.27 -11.98 3.06
C VAL A 19 23.40 -12.26 4.29
N SER A 20 23.62 -11.42 5.31
CA SER A 20 22.87 -11.43 6.56
C SER A 20 21.52 -10.78 6.36
N ALA A 21 20.47 -11.57 6.16
CA ALA A 21 19.12 -11.08 6.16
C ALA A 21 18.61 -10.91 7.60
N GLN A 22 17.85 -9.83 7.85
CA GLN A 22 17.20 -9.61 9.14
C GLN A 22 16.26 -10.77 9.49
N SER A 23 16.39 -11.32 10.71
CA SER A 23 15.56 -12.41 11.21
C SER A 23 14.13 -11.98 11.48
N PHE A 24 13.16 -12.90 11.24
CA PHE A 24 11.74 -12.69 11.48
C PHE A 24 11.22 -13.56 12.62
N SER A 25 10.29 -12.99 13.41
CA SER A 25 9.51 -13.76 14.37
C SER A 25 8.39 -14.56 13.67
N VAL A 26 7.88 -15.58 14.34
CA VAL A 26 6.70 -16.32 13.85
C VAL A 26 5.42 -15.50 14.02
N ASN A 27 5.44 -14.49 14.88
CA ASN A 27 4.28 -13.62 15.12
C ASN A 27 4.12 -12.56 14.01
N SER A 28 5.05 -11.64 13.92
CA SER A 28 5.17 -10.64 12.84
C SER A 28 6.43 -9.81 13.05
N GLY A 29 6.98 -9.26 11.96
CA GLY A 29 8.08 -8.32 12.01
C GLY A 29 9.45 -8.90 12.39
N ALA A 30 10.42 -8.00 12.51
CA ALA A 30 11.77 -8.36 12.88
C ALA A 30 11.84 -8.83 14.34
N GLY A 31 12.32 -10.07 14.55
CA GLY A 31 12.28 -10.71 15.87
C GLY A 31 13.23 -11.91 15.98
N ILE A 32 13.22 -12.56 17.14
CA ILE A 32 13.99 -13.78 17.40
C ILE A 32 13.18 -14.99 16.93
N ILE A 33 12.28 -15.51 17.77
CA ILE A 33 11.36 -16.62 17.46
C ILE A 33 9.92 -16.16 17.72
N MET A 34 9.54 -15.96 18.97
CA MET A 34 8.23 -15.45 19.38
C MET A 34 8.29 -13.96 19.75
N THR A 35 9.45 -13.44 20.11
CA THR A 35 9.65 -12.12 20.65
C THR A 35 10.29 -11.15 19.65
N PRO A 36 9.97 -9.84 19.73
CA PRO A 36 10.51 -8.82 18.86
C PRO A 36 11.96 -8.45 19.22
N THR A 37 12.64 -7.82 18.25
CA THR A 37 13.94 -7.16 18.42
C THR A 37 13.84 -5.67 18.13
N ALA A 38 14.86 -4.87 18.48
CA ALA A 38 14.95 -3.46 18.11
C ALA A 38 15.35 -3.25 16.64
N ARG A 39 15.51 -4.33 15.88
CA ARG A 39 15.88 -4.26 14.46
C ARG A 39 14.67 -3.88 13.59
N MET A 40 15.00 -3.24 12.48
CA MET A 40 14.06 -2.86 11.43
C MET A 40 14.53 -3.43 10.10
N LEU A 41 13.62 -3.66 9.19
CA LEU A 41 13.97 -3.87 7.79
C LEU A 41 14.46 -2.56 7.18
N GLU A 42 15.13 -2.65 6.04
CA GLU A 42 15.50 -1.47 5.27
C GLU A 42 14.25 -0.67 4.84
N GLU A 43 14.38 0.64 4.80
CA GLU A 43 13.34 1.54 4.32
C GLU A 43 12.81 1.11 2.95
N GLY A 44 11.49 1.16 2.79
CA GLY A 44 10.81 0.73 1.58
C GLY A 44 10.65 -0.79 1.44
N THR A 45 11.03 -1.58 2.43
CA THR A 45 10.81 -3.03 2.39
C THR A 45 9.39 -3.38 2.80
N VAL A 46 8.80 -4.31 2.04
CA VAL A 46 7.58 -5.04 2.38
C VAL A 46 7.93 -6.51 2.52
N ALA A 47 7.46 -7.17 3.56
CA ALA A 47 7.67 -8.58 3.78
C ALA A 47 6.34 -9.29 4.02
N LEU A 48 6.14 -10.42 3.34
CA LEU A 48 5.08 -11.37 3.63
C LEU A 48 5.67 -12.48 4.51
N ASN A 49 5.10 -12.69 5.68
CA ASN A 49 5.48 -13.77 6.58
C ASN A 49 4.29 -14.73 6.76
N ILE A 50 4.52 -16.00 6.56
CA ILE A 50 3.56 -17.07 6.77
C ILE A 50 4.15 -18.00 7.83
N SER A 51 3.40 -18.24 8.90
CA SER A 51 3.85 -19.10 9.99
C SER A 51 2.77 -20.08 10.40
N GLU A 52 3.21 -21.27 10.78
CA GLU A 52 2.37 -22.36 11.28
C GLU A 52 2.97 -22.91 12.58
N TYR A 53 2.19 -22.87 13.64
CA TYR A 53 2.48 -23.51 14.92
C TYR A 53 1.17 -23.78 15.66
N ALA A 54 1.02 -24.96 16.20
CA ALA A 54 -0.25 -25.33 16.81
C ALA A 54 -0.61 -24.42 17.99
N PRO A 55 -1.84 -23.91 18.07
CA PRO A 55 -2.99 -24.15 17.17
C PRO A 55 -3.21 -23.05 16.12
N PHE A 56 -2.19 -22.28 15.76
CA PHE A 56 -2.29 -21.07 14.94
C PHE A 56 -1.69 -21.26 13.56
N ASN A 57 -2.39 -20.77 12.54
CA ASN A 57 -1.84 -20.42 11.24
C ASN A 57 -1.90 -18.90 11.08
N LYS A 58 -0.77 -18.27 10.84
CA LYS A 58 -0.68 -16.81 10.78
C LYS A 58 -0.07 -16.34 9.49
N VAL A 59 -0.68 -15.32 8.91
CA VAL A 59 -0.14 -14.57 7.76
C VAL A 59 0.00 -13.12 8.18
N SER A 60 1.17 -12.54 7.98
CA SER A 60 1.41 -11.12 8.27
C SER A 60 2.08 -10.43 7.09
N LEU A 61 1.68 -9.20 6.84
CA LEU A 61 2.33 -8.27 5.93
C LEU A 61 3.01 -7.20 6.76
N VAL A 62 4.32 -7.08 6.62
CA VAL A 62 5.17 -6.14 7.36
C VAL A 62 5.73 -5.12 6.39
N ALA A 63 5.65 -3.85 6.72
CA ALA A 63 6.13 -2.75 5.91
C ALA A 63 7.01 -1.81 6.73
N ASN A 64 8.13 -1.39 6.15
CA ASN A 64 9.01 -0.37 6.74
C ASN A 64 8.94 0.91 5.88
N PRO A 65 7.91 1.75 6.09
CA PRO A 65 7.80 3.02 5.35
C PRO A 65 8.98 3.95 5.64
N PHE A 66 9.59 3.83 6.81
CA PHE A 66 10.79 4.55 7.23
C PHE A 66 11.79 3.61 7.90
N ASN A 67 13.05 4.00 7.97
CA ASN A 67 14.08 3.24 8.69
C ASN A 67 13.85 3.15 10.21
N TRP A 68 12.96 3.98 10.75
CA TRP A 68 12.59 4.03 12.17
C TRP A 68 11.19 3.51 12.48
N LEU A 69 10.38 3.17 11.47
CA LEU A 69 9.00 2.69 11.63
C LEU A 69 8.80 1.35 10.89
N GLU A 70 8.41 0.34 11.63
CA GLU A 70 7.88 -0.93 11.13
C GLU A 70 6.38 -0.98 11.47
N ALA A 71 5.55 -1.25 10.47
CA ALA A 71 4.12 -1.44 10.61
C ALA A 71 3.73 -2.81 10.07
N SER A 72 2.83 -3.50 10.73
CA SER A 72 2.36 -4.79 10.25
C SER A 72 0.86 -4.98 10.43
N VAL A 73 0.30 -5.81 9.56
CA VAL A 73 -1.04 -6.37 9.70
C VAL A 73 -0.94 -7.87 9.68
N TYR A 74 -1.77 -8.50 10.46
CA TYR A 74 -1.79 -9.95 10.50
C TYR A 74 -3.21 -10.51 10.49
N TYR A 75 -3.29 -11.76 10.08
CA TYR A 75 -4.48 -12.58 10.09
C TYR A 75 -4.10 -13.95 10.65
N THR A 76 -4.74 -14.32 11.75
CA THR A 76 -4.48 -15.56 12.48
C THR A 76 -5.70 -16.47 12.43
N ASP A 77 -5.50 -17.69 11.99
CA ASP A 77 -6.49 -18.76 12.06
C ASP A 77 -6.25 -19.60 13.32
N VAL A 78 -7.24 -19.65 14.20
CA VAL A 78 -7.23 -20.49 15.41
C VAL A 78 -7.91 -21.81 15.10
N ASN A 79 -7.15 -22.77 14.63
CA ASN A 79 -7.64 -24.03 14.02
C ASN A 79 -8.55 -24.89 14.92
N VAL A 80 -8.44 -24.76 16.23
CA VAL A 80 -9.14 -25.60 17.21
C VAL A 80 -10.39 -24.94 17.78
N ARG A 81 -10.63 -23.68 17.44
CA ARG A 81 -11.81 -22.93 17.88
C ARG A 81 -12.73 -22.63 16.72
N ARG A 82 -14.02 -22.87 16.89
CA ARG A 82 -15.05 -22.46 15.91
C ARG A 82 -15.48 -21.03 16.18
N TYR A 83 -15.84 -20.30 15.12
CA TYR A 83 -16.33 -18.93 15.19
C TYR A 83 -17.61 -18.82 16.04
N SER A 84 -18.56 -19.74 15.82
CA SER A 84 -19.80 -19.86 16.60
C SER A 84 -20.23 -21.30 16.69
N VAL A 85 -21.15 -21.59 17.59
CA VAL A 85 -21.76 -22.92 17.72
C VAL A 85 -22.44 -23.29 16.42
N GLY A 86 -22.10 -24.47 15.87
CA GLY A 86 -22.63 -24.96 14.58
C GLY A 86 -21.86 -24.44 13.34
N SER A 87 -21.00 -23.44 13.46
CA SER A 87 -20.16 -22.98 12.34
C SER A 87 -19.13 -24.04 11.96
N LYS A 88 -18.88 -24.20 10.66
CA LYS A 88 -17.76 -25.01 10.15
C LYS A 88 -16.44 -24.19 10.13
N GLN A 89 -16.52 -22.88 10.30
CA GLN A 89 -15.40 -21.95 10.26
C GLN A 89 -14.65 -21.95 11.59
N SER A 90 -13.30 -21.98 11.51
CA SER A 90 -12.45 -21.70 12.64
C SER A 90 -12.47 -20.21 13.00
N TYR A 91 -12.13 -19.89 14.23
CA TYR A 91 -12.03 -18.51 14.69
C TYR A 91 -10.87 -17.78 13.99
N LYS A 92 -11.12 -16.56 13.53
CA LYS A 92 -10.15 -15.73 12.82
C LYS A 92 -9.87 -14.47 13.61
N ASP A 93 -8.61 -14.23 13.89
CA ASP A 93 -8.13 -13.03 14.53
C ASP A 93 -7.40 -12.13 13.53
N LYS A 94 -7.50 -10.83 13.71
CA LYS A 94 -6.87 -9.81 12.87
C LYS A 94 -6.42 -8.64 13.71
N GLY A 95 -5.24 -8.10 13.43
CA GLY A 95 -4.70 -6.97 14.18
C GLY A 95 -3.70 -6.15 13.37
N PHE A 96 -3.41 -5.01 13.95
CA PHE A 96 -2.40 -4.06 13.47
C PHE A 96 -1.31 -3.96 14.54
N SER A 97 -0.07 -3.90 14.11
CA SER A 97 1.07 -3.70 15.01
C SER A 97 2.02 -2.67 14.44
N PHE A 98 2.69 -1.93 15.31
CA PHE A 98 3.77 -1.05 14.89
C PHE A 98 4.92 -1.03 15.90
N LYS A 99 6.11 -0.80 15.39
CA LYS A 99 7.33 -0.67 16.17
C LYS A 99 8.09 0.56 15.73
N ILE A 100 8.50 1.36 16.70
CA ILE A 100 9.24 2.61 16.52
C ILE A 100 10.64 2.43 17.07
N LYS A 101 11.66 2.63 16.24
CA LYS A 101 13.04 2.65 16.67
C LYS A 101 13.37 4.02 17.26
N ALA A 102 13.63 4.04 18.58
CA ALA A 102 13.92 5.26 19.31
C ALA A 102 15.40 5.66 19.19
N LEU A 103 16.30 4.69 19.18
CA LEU A 103 17.74 4.92 19.06
C LEU A 103 18.39 3.93 18.10
N GLU A 104 19.32 4.40 17.28
CA GLU A 104 20.18 3.57 16.47
C GLU A 104 21.30 2.95 17.32
N GLU A 105 21.75 1.78 16.92
CA GLU A 105 22.92 1.15 17.53
C GLU A 105 24.19 1.94 17.21
N THR A 106 25.00 2.17 18.23
CA THR A 106 26.35 2.71 18.08
C THR A 106 27.39 1.68 18.55
N ARG A 107 28.68 2.03 18.53
CA ARG A 107 29.73 1.16 19.10
C ARG A 107 29.44 0.81 20.57
N PHE A 108 28.91 1.73 21.34
CA PHE A 108 28.74 1.60 22.80
C PHE A 108 27.29 1.37 23.24
N THR A 109 26.31 1.86 22.49
CA THR A 109 24.90 1.77 22.84
C THR A 109 24.16 0.73 21.97
N PRO A 110 23.16 0.00 22.52
CA PRO A 110 22.28 -0.83 21.73
C PRO A 110 21.31 0.02 20.90
N ALA A 111 20.71 -0.56 19.87
CA ALA A 111 19.48 -0.03 19.29
C ALA A 111 18.34 -0.17 20.31
N LEU A 112 17.45 0.83 20.39
CA LEU A 112 16.26 0.81 21.24
C LEU A 112 15.01 0.95 20.39
N ALA A 113 14.00 0.16 20.69
CA ALA A 113 12.70 0.28 20.06
C ALA A 113 11.56 0.12 21.10
N ILE A 114 10.44 0.76 20.79
CA ILE A 114 9.15 0.58 21.44
C ILE A 114 8.18 0.01 20.44
N GLY A 115 7.36 -0.96 20.85
CA GLY A 115 6.39 -1.56 19.95
C GLY A 115 5.06 -1.82 20.62
N PHE A 116 4.06 -1.96 19.76
CA PHE A 116 2.67 -2.15 20.09
C PHE A 116 2.10 -3.22 19.17
N GLU A 117 1.57 -4.28 19.75
CA GLU A 117 0.96 -5.39 19.02
C GLU A 117 -0.55 -5.38 19.23
N ASP A 118 -1.26 -5.75 18.17
CA ASP A 118 -2.72 -5.90 18.17
C ASP A 118 -3.47 -4.62 18.59
N ILE A 119 -3.07 -3.49 18.05
CA ILE A 119 -3.78 -2.21 18.24
C ILE A 119 -4.98 -2.15 17.32
N ALA A 120 -6.13 -1.76 17.87
CA ALA A 120 -7.37 -1.64 17.10
C ALA A 120 -7.77 -2.90 16.31
N GLY A 121 -7.27 -4.06 16.72
CA GLY A 121 -7.68 -5.40 16.30
C GLY A 121 -8.69 -6.01 17.24
N THR A 122 -8.59 -7.31 17.48
CA THR A 122 -9.45 -8.01 18.44
C THR A 122 -8.95 -7.93 19.87
N SER A 123 -7.73 -7.47 20.08
CA SER A 123 -7.03 -7.36 21.37
C SER A 123 -6.65 -8.70 22.02
N ILE A 124 -6.74 -9.82 21.32
CA ILE A 124 -6.38 -11.15 21.85
C ILE A 124 -4.88 -11.23 22.14
N PHE A 125 -4.05 -10.67 21.25
CA PHE A 125 -2.59 -10.69 21.36
C PHE A 125 -2.01 -9.32 21.74
N LYS A 126 -2.83 -8.47 22.38
CA LYS A 126 -2.47 -7.11 22.72
C LYS A 126 -1.26 -7.05 23.63
N SER A 127 -0.21 -6.38 23.18
CA SER A 127 1.04 -6.23 23.92
C SER A 127 1.72 -4.91 23.60
N GLU A 128 2.44 -4.39 24.59
CA GLU A 128 3.41 -3.32 24.40
C GLU A 128 4.78 -3.78 24.91
N TYR A 129 5.83 -3.19 24.37
CA TYR A 129 7.18 -3.55 24.80
C TYR A 129 8.20 -2.46 24.55
N PHE A 130 9.26 -2.50 25.36
CA PHE A 130 10.53 -1.86 25.10
C PHE A 130 11.55 -2.95 24.81
N VAL A 131 12.41 -2.76 23.83
CA VAL A 131 13.45 -3.75 23.48
C VAL A 131 14.74 -3.06 23.09
N ALA A 132 15.85 -3.61 23.58
CA ALA A 132 17.21 -3.25 23.23
C ALA A 132 17.85 -4.39 22.43
N SER A 133 18.59 -4.07 21.36
CA SER A 133 19.33 -5.06 20.57
C SER A 133 20.74 -4.59 20.29
N LYS A 134 21.72 -5.50 20.45
CA LYS A 134 23.14 -5.22 20.29
C LYS A 134 23.83 -6.33 19.48
N LYS A 135 24.50 -5.95 18.39
CA LYS A 135 25.30 -6.87 17.60
C LYS A 135 26.76 -6.86 18.09
N ILE A 136 27.26 -8.03 18.45
CA ILE A 136 28.65 -8.23 18.87
C ILE A 136 29.23 -9.33 17.98
N ARG A 137 30.00 -8.96 16.97
CA ARG A 137 30.53 -9.88 15.95
C ARG A 137 29.39 -10.65 15.26
N ASN A 138 29.33 -11.97 15.46
CA ASN A 138 28.29 -12.83 14.87
C ASN A 138 27.10 -13.05 15.81
N PHE A 139 27.16 -12.50 17.03
CA PHE A 139 26.07 -12.58 17.99
C PHE A 139 25.19 -11.34 17.92
N GLU A 140 23.90 -11.56 17.94
CA GLU A 140 22.87 -10.54 18.14
C GLU A 140 22.19 -10.83 19.47
N LEU A 141 22.30 -9.90 20.42
CA LEU A 141 21.69 -10.00 21.74
C LEU A 141 20.50 -9.07 21.78
N SER A 142 19.38 -9.53 22.31
CA SER A 142 18.18 -8.70 22.53
C SER A 142 17.61 -8.94 23.91
N LEU A 143 17.20 -7.85 24.59
CA LEU A 143 16.55 -7.86 25.90
C LEU A 143 15.40 -6.85 25.87
N GLY A 144 14.24 -7.28 26.28
CA GLY A 144 13.04 -6.44 26.31
C GLY A 144 12.27 -6.57 27.62
N LEU A 145 11.41 -5.57 27.85
CA LEU A 145 10.40 -5.54 28.90
C LEU A 145 9.04 -5.46 28.21
N GLY A 146 8.21 -6.48 28.42
CA GLY A 146 6.89 -6.61 27.82
C GLY A 146 5.76 -6.42 28.81
N PHE A 147 4.62 -5.98 28.28
CA PHE A 147 3.33 -5.81 28.94
C PHE A 147 2.27 -6.54 28.10
N GLY A 148 1.09 -6.79 28.67
CA GLY A 148 0.10 -7.63 28.02
C GLY A 148 0.59 -9.06 27.86
N ASP A 149 0.47 -9.64 26.68
CA ASP A 149 0.91 -11.01 26.42
C ASP A 149 2.41 -11.19 26.67
N PHE A 150 3.25 -10.30 26.17
CA PHE A 150 4.69 -10.36 26.41
C PHE A 150 5.08 -10.16 27.90
N GLY A 151 4.17 -9.61 28.71
CA GLY A 151 4.36 -9.40 30.15
C GLY A 151 3.65 -10.40 31.05
N SER A 152 2.89 -11.34 30.50
CA SER A 152 1.91 -12.14 31.25
C SER A 152 2.52 -13.12 32.28
N ARG A 153 3.83 -13.44 32.21
CA ARG A 153 4.54 -14.19 33.27
C ARG A 153 4.64 -13.40 34.57
N GLY A 154 4.64 -12.06 34.53
CA GLY A 154 4.67 -11.23 35.73
C GLY A 154 5.94 -11.38 36.59
N ASN A 155 7.10 -11.61 35.97
CA ASN A 155 8.35 -11.82 36.68
C ASN A 155 9.07 -10.52 37.05
N VAL A 156 8.51 -9.37 36.68
CA VAL A 156 8.97 -8.04 37.05
C VAL A 156 7.77 -7.24 37.53
N LYS A 157 7.93 -6.45 38.60
CA LYS A 157 6.90 -5.51 39.01
C LYS A 157 6.76 -4.42 37.97
N ASN A 158 5.53 -4.13 37.55
CA ASN A 158 5.26 -3.03 36.65
C ASN A 158 5.56 -1.70 37.38
N PHE A 159 6.47 -0.91 36.81
CA PHE A 159 6.86 0.41 37.37
C PHE A 159 6.54 1.55 36.36
N ILE A 160 5.91 1.24 35.25
CA ILE A 160 5.56 2.24 34.21
C ILE A 160 4.18 2.81 34.48
N ARG A 161 3.18 1.93 34.64
CA ARG A 161 1.80 2.36 34.84
C ARG A 161 1.04 1.38 35.71
N ASP A 162 0.45 1.89 36.80
CA ASP A 162 -0.40 1.12 37.66
C ASP A 162 -1.79 0.86 37.05
N GLY A 163 -2.45 -0.17 37.57
CA GLY A 163 -3.82 -0.54 37.21
C GLY A 163 -3.91 -1.90 36.51
N GLU A 164 -5.12 -2.37 36.44
CA GLU A 164 -5.43 -3.62 35.72
C GLU A 164 -5.61 -3.35 34.24
N ARG A 165 -5.36 -4.39 33.43
CA ARG A 165 -5.58 -4.39 32.00
C ARG A 165 -6.97 -4.96 31.74
N SER A 166 -7.72 -4.33 30.84
CA SER A 166 -8.99 -4.87 30.36
C SER A 166 -8.77 -6.23 29.71
N ARG A 167 -9.66 -7.18 30.03
CA ARG A 167 -9.67 -8.49 29.38
C ARG A 167 -10.53 -8.43 28.14
N TRP A 168 -10.03 -9.02 27.08
CA TRP A 168 -10.80 -9.25 25.89
C TRP A 168 -12.00 -10.18 26.17
N ASP A 169 -13.19 -9.83 25.71
CA ASP A 169 -14.46 -10.46 26.03
C ASP A 169 -15.19 -11.10 24.84
N PHE A 170 -14.57 -11.16 23.65
CA PHE A 170 -15.15 -11.62 22.38
C PHE A 170 -16.27 -10.74 21.80
N THR A 171 -16.67 -9.68 22.46
CA THR A 171 -17.81 -8.85 22.05
C THR A 171 -17.36 -7.58 21.36
N THR A 172 -16.17 -7.10 21.65
CA THR A 172 -15.62 -5.85 21.13
C THR A 172 -14.36 -6.11 20.32
N GLY A 173 -14.30 -5.59 19.12
CA GLY A 173 -13.12 -5.59 18.28
C GLY A 173 -12.91 -4.24 17.64
N GLY A 174 -11.63 -3.82 17.52
CA GLY A 174 -11.28 -2.60 16.84
C GLY A 174 -11.34 -1.32 17.66
N GLU A 175 -11.54 -1.40 18.96
CA GLU A 175 -11.42 -0.26 19.88
C GLU A 175 -9.97 -0.04 20.31
N ILE A 176 -9.64 1.21 20.58
CA ILE A 176 -8.37 1.59 21.20
C ILE A 176 -8.66 1.89 22.66
N GLU A 177 -8.29 0.96 23.52
CA GLU A 177 -8.49 1.10 24.96
C GLU A 177 -7.32 1.83 25.63
N ASP A 178 -7.59 2.61 26.66
CA ASP A 178 -6.57 3.33 27.44
C ASP A 178 -5.97 2.45 28.55
N ASP A 179 -5.43 1.30 28.17
CA ASP A 179 -4.79 0.35 29.09
C ASP A 179 -3.34 0.01 28.72
N PHE A 180 -2.73 0.81 27.84
CA PHE A 180 -1.33 0.63 27.43
C PHE A 180 -0.39 0.65 28.64
N PHE A 181 0.55 -0.30 28.64
CA PHE A 181 1.56 -0.49 29.68
C PHE A 181 1.01 -0.80 31.08
N LYS A 182 -0.27 -1.13 31.23
CA LYS A 182 -0.89 -1.58 32.47
C LYS A 182 -0.76 -3.10 32.66
N GLY A 183 -1.00 -3.56 33.90
CA GLY A 183 -1.04 -4.98 34.26
C GLY A 183 0.34 -5.58 34.53
N LYS A 184 0.46 -6.90 34.30
CA LYS A 184 1.71 -7.64 34.52
C LYS A 184 2.79 -7.23 33.56
N SER A 185 4.05 -7.27 34.01
CA SER A 185 5.21 -7.07 33.12
C SER A 185 6.25 -8.18 33.29
N SER A 186 7.02 -8.42 32.23
CA SER A 186 8.01 -9.51 32.18
C SER A 186 9.17 -9.15 31.27
N PHE A 187 10.36 -9.60 31.66
CA PHE A 187 11.48 -9.63 30.72
C PHE A 187 11.27 -10.71 29.67
N PHE A 188 11.76 -10.42 28.46
CA PHE A 188 11.92 -11.36 27.35
C PHE A 188 13.24 -11.06 26.62
N GLY A 189 13.70 -11.97 25.79
CA GLY A 189 14.88 -11.72 24.97
C GLY A 189 15.60 -12.98 24.55
N GLY A 190 16.77 -12.83 23.97
CA GLY A 190 17.54 -13.98 23.53
C GLY A 190 18.78 -13.61 22.74
N VAL A 191 19.35 -14.64 22.11
CA VAL A 191 20.57 -14.56 21.34
C VAL A 191 20.35 -15.20 19.97
N GLN A 192 20.90 -14.55 18.94
CA GLN A 192 21.00 -15.08 17.61
C GLN A 192 22.47 -15.18 17.23
N TYR A 193 22.88 -16.28 16.62
CA TYR A 193 24.24 -16.51 16.15
C TYR A 193 24.25 -16.75 14.65
N GLU A 194 24.94 -15.88 13.92
CA GLU A 194 25.01 -15.91 12.46
C GLU A 194 26.12 -16.80 11.95
N LEU A 195 25.74 -17.89 11.30
CA LEU A 195 26.65 -18.77 10.54
C LEU A 195 26.79 -18.23 9.11
N LYS A 196 27.67 -17.23 8.92
CA LYS A 196 27.78 -16.45 7.67
C LYS A 196 27.94 -17.31 6.43
N TYR A 197 28.84 -18.31 6.48
CA TYR A 197 29.10 -19.16 5.32
C TYR A 197 27.91 -19.99 4.86
N PHE A 198 26.95 -20.22 5.76
CA PHE A 198 25.75 -21.00 5.46
C PHE A 198 24.52 -20.15 5.28
N GLY A 199 24.57 -18.82 5.49
CA GLY A 199 23.40 -17.95 5.50
C GLY A 199 22.35 -18.44 6.50
N THR A 200 22.78 -18.93 7.65
CA THR A 200 21.94 -19.58 8.66
C THR A 200 22.11 -18.86 9.99
N ILE A 201 20.99 -18.67 10.69
CA ILE A 201 20.97 -18.05 12.02
C ILE A 201 20.46 -19.10 13.02
N LEU A 202 21.24 -19.36 14.05
CA LEU A 202 20.82 -20.13 15.22
C LEU A 202 20.19 -19.19 16.23
N LYS A 203 19.11 -19.61 16.88
CA LYS A 203 18.32 -18.79 17.79
C LYS A 203 18.07 -19.49 19.11
N ALA A 204 18.21 -18.75 20.21
CA ALA A 204 17.77 -19.16 21.53
C ALA A 204 17.06 -17.97 22.19
N GLU A 205 15.89 -18.22 22.78
CA GLU A 205 14.99 -17.17 23.27
C GLU A 205 14.39 -17.55 24.61
N TYR A 206 14.25 -16.56 25.49
CA TYR A 206 13.43 -16.59 26.69
C TYR A 206 12.14 -15.81 26.40
N ASP A 207 10.98 -16.47 26.56
CA ASP A 207 9.68 -15.92 26.25
C ASP A 207 9.00 -15.41 27.53
N GLY A 208 8.61 -14.11 27.54
CA GLY A 208 7.90 -13.45 28.62
C GLY A 208 6.39 -13.77 28.68
N ASN A 209 5.86 -14.44 27.66
CA ASN A 209 4.44 -14.83 27.60
C ASN A 209 4.18 -16.13 28.37
N SER A 210 3.19 -16.11 29.26
CA SER A 210 2.72 -17.31 29.96
C SER A 210 1.68 -18.10 29.17
N TYR A 211 1.05 -17.47 28.19
CA TYR A 211 -0.08 -17.95 27.39
C TYR A 211 -1.34 -18.34 28.21
N LYS A 212 -1.33 -18.17 29.52
CA LYS A 212 -2.48 -18.52 30.38
C LYS A 212 -3.69 -17.64 30.14
N ASP A 213 -3.45 -16.31 30.08
CA ASP A 213 -4.54 -15.35 29.97
C ASP A 213 -5.30 -15.51 28.65
N ASN A 214 -4.60 -15.90 27.56
CA ASN A 214 -5.20 -16.20 26.26
C ASN A 214 -5.93 -17.55 26.27
N PHE A 215 -5.38 -18.55 26.96
CA PHE A 215 -5.93 -19.90 26.96
C PHE A 215 -7.09 -20.05 27.94
N ASP A 216 -7.18 -19.25 28.99
CA ASP A 216 -8.34 -19.19 29.88
C ASP A 216 -9.59 -18.70 29.13
N LEU A 217 -9.41 -17.78 28.17
CA LEU A 217 -10.47 -17.31 27.28
C LEU A 217 -10.81 -18.29 26.15
N LEU A 218 -9.89 -19.22 25.84
CA LEU A 218 -9.98 -20.23 24.81
C LEU A 218 -9.75 -21.62 25.42
N PRO A 219 -10.68 -22.17 26.21
CA PRO A 219 -10.45 -23.40 26.98
C PRO A 219 -10.00 -24.58 26.13
N ASP A 220 -10.40 -24.65 24.86
CA ASP A 220 -9.94 -25.68 23.91
C ASP A 220 -8.44 -25.62 23.65
N LEU A 221 -7.78 -24.52 23.97
CA LEU A 221 -6.34 -24.30 23.78
C LEU A 221 -5.49 -24.66 25.00
N ALA A 222 -6.09 -25.01 26.12
CA ALA A 222 -5.38 -25.33 27.39
C ALA A 222 -4.30 -26.41 27.23
N ARG A 223 -4.50 -27.38 26.32
CA ARG A 223 -3.52 -28.43 25.99
C ARG A 223 -2.23 -27.90 25.36
N TYR A 224 -2.25 -26.68 24.80
CA TYR A 224 -1.11 -26.02 24.15
C TYR A 224 -0.32 -25.11 25.09
N LEU A 225 -0.63 -25.14 26.41
CA LEU A 225 0.12 -24.40 27.40
C LEU A 225 1.61 -24.75 27.38
N PRO A 226 2.51 -23.77 27.56
CA PRO A 226 3.93 -23.99 27.45
C PRO A 226 4.47 -24.86 28.58
N ARG A 227 5.30 -25.85 28.24
CA ARG A 227 6.10 -26.68 29.16
C ARG A 227 7.46 -26.07 29.44
N SER A 228 7.90 -25.13 28.59
CA SER A 228 9.17 -24.40 28.71
C SER A 228 8.97 -22.91 28.43
N ARG A 229 9.80 -22.10 29.02
CA ARG A 229 9.94 -20.67 28.73
C ARG A 229 11.05 -20.39 27.71
N TYR A 230 11.78 -21.41 27.30
CA TYR A 230 12.89 -21.31 26.34
C TYR A 230 12.46 -21.87 25.01
N ASN A 231 12.78 -21.13 23.96
CA ASN A 231 12.57 -21.51 22.58
C ASN A 231 13.92 -21.60 21.86
N PHE A 232 14.05 -22.50 20.90
CA PHE A 232 15.23 -22.70 20.09
C PHE A 232 14.85 -22.78 18.62
N GLY A 233 15.67 -22.22 17.76
CA GLY A 233 15.34 -22.17 16.35
C GLY A 233 16.53 -22.05 15.42
N LEU A 234 16.23 -22.28 14.16
CA LEU A 234 17.13 -22.13 13.03
C LEU A 234 16.40 -21.42 11.90
N GLU A 235 17.02 -20.39 11.34
CA GLU A 235 16.51 -19.69 10.16
C GLU A 235 17.55 -19.73 9.05
N LYS A 236 17.13 -20.15 7.86
CA LYS A 236 17.92 -20.17 6.63
C LYS A 236 17.49 -19.05 5.72
N SER A 237 18.40 -18.13 5.37
CA SER A 237 18.18 -17.10 4.36
C SER A 237 18.57 -17.59 2.97
N ILE A 238 17.76 -17.22 1.96
CA ILE A 238 17.93 -17.57 0.56
C ILE A 238 17.89 -16.28 -0.27
N LYS A 239 19.03 -15.90 -0.89
CA LYS A 239 19.16 -14.73 -1.78
C LYS A 239 18.61 -13.42 -1.18
N ASP A 240 18.74 -13.20 0.11
CA ASP A 240 18.23 -12.02 0.86
C ASP A 240 16.75 -11.70 0.73
N ARG A 241 16.05 -12.43 -0.13
CA ARG A 241 14.62 -12.23 -0.39
C ARG A 241 13.74 -13.18 0.38
N TYR A 242 14.22 -14.37 0.65
CA TYR A 242 13.43 -15.41 1.29
C TYR A 242 14.14 -15.92 2.53
N SER A 243 13.38 -16.32 3.54
CA SER A 243 13.91 -17.09 4.65
C SER A 243 12.90 -18.16 5.10
N ILE A 244 13.42 -19.26 5.62
CA ILE A 244 12.67 -20.35 6.20
C ILE A 244 13.19 -20.57 7.61
N GLY A 245 12.30 -20.50 8.61
CA GLY A 245 12.60 -20.78 10.00
C GLY A 245 11.94 -22.09 10.47
N ILE A 246 12.66 -22.87 11.27
CA ILE A 246 12.16 -24.03 11.99
C ILE A 246 12.53 -23.85 13.45
N ASN A 247 11.52 -23.82 14.31
CA ASN A 247 11.70 -23.43 15.70
C ASN A 247 10.99 -24.46 16.62
N TYR A 248 11.65 -24.85 17.70
CA TYR A 248 11.06 -25.59 18.80
C TYR A 248 10.63 -24.60 19.87
N ILE A 249 9.34 -24.46 20.08
CA ILE A 249 8.76 -23.45 20.94
C ILE A 249 7.96 -24.05 22.09
N LYS A 250 7.88 -23.31 23.17
CA LYS A 250 7.05 -23.65 24.35
C LYS A 250 7.41 -25.01 25.00
N GLY A 251 8.45 -25.70 24.56
CA GLY A 251 8.86 -27.01 25.04
C GLY A 251 7.98 -28.18 24.59
N ASN A 252 7.06 -27.96 23.64
CA ASN A 252 6.11 -28.97 23.17
C ASN A 252 5.66 -28.81 21.71
N GLU A 253 6.07 -27.73 21.01
CA GLU A 253 5.57 -27.40 19.68
C GLU A 253 6.69 -27.11 18.69
N ILE A 254 6.46 -27.39 17.42
CA ILE A 254 7.31 -26.97 16.31
C ILE A 254 6.60 -25.87 15.55
N ALA A 255 7.30 -24.72 15.37
CA ALA A 255 6.84 -23.64 14.54
C ALA A 255 7.67 -23.58 13.25
N VAL A 256 7.00 -23.40 12.14
CA VAL A 256 7.64 -23.16 10.84
C VAL A 256 7.21 -21.79 10.33
N ASN A 257 8.14 -20.99 9.84
CA ASN A 257 7.83 -19.74 9.18
C ASN A 257 8.56 -19.58 7.87
N PHE A 258 7.88 -18.97 6.91
CA PHE A 258 8.42 -18.56 5.62
C PHE A 258 8.26 -17.06 5.47
N THR A 259 9.33 -16.37 5.09
CA THR A 259 9.29 -14.93 4.86
C THR A 259 9.77 -14.61 3.45
N ALA A 260 9.00 -13.80 2.72
CA ALA A 260 9.39 -13.22 1.44
C ALA A 260 9.49 -11.69 1.56
N ARG A 261 10.64 -11.11 1.16
CA ARG A 261 10.94 -9.68 1.30
C ARG A 261 11.08 -9.03 -0.06
N PHE A 262 10.45 -7.86 -0.21
CA PHE A 262 10.50 -7.05 -1.42
C PHE A 262 10.90 -5.63 -1.02
N ASN A 263 12.05 -5.15 -1.49
CA ASN A 263 12.41 -3.75 -1.26
C ASN A 263 11.87 -2.88 -2.40
N THR A 264 10.89 -2.04 -2.08
CA THR A 264 10.23 -1.13 -3.02
C THR A 264 10.98 0.20 -3.17
N GLY A 265 11.93 0.49 -2.28
CA GLY A 265 12.76 1.70 -2.33
C GLY A 265 13.98 1.59 -3.23
N LYS A 266 14.46 0.34 -3.47
CA LYS A 266 15.60 0.08 -4.34
C LYS A 266 15.11 -0.12 -5.77
N SER A 267 15.21 0.91 -6.59
CA SER A 267 15.10 0.72 -8.04
C SER A 267 16.35 -0.02 -8.53
N LYS A 268 16.15 -1.14 -9.23
CA LYS A 268 17.26 -1.85 -9.89
C LYS A 268 17.82 -1.10 -11.10
N ASN A 269 17.11 -0.11 -11.57
CA ASN A 269 17.46 0.64 -12.75
C ASN A 269 17.96 2.00 -12.32
N ASP A 270 19.23 2.20 -12.46
CA ASP A 270 19.76 3.50 -12.86
C ASP A 270 18.98 3.84 -14.14
N TYR A 271 17.95 4.68 -14.01
CA TYR A 271 17.05 5.05 -15.13
C TYR A 271 17.82 5.89 -16.15
N GLY A 272 18.88 5.30 -16.69
CA GLY A 272 19.61 5.87 -17.81
C GLY A 272 18.67 5.88 -19.01
N PHE A 273 18.30 7.06 -19.41
CA PHE A 273 17.64 7.39 -20.65
C PHE A 273 18.51 6.88 -21.82
N ARG A 274 18.38 5.60 -22.18
CA ARG A 274 19.18 4.98 -23.25
C ARG A 274 18.30 4.78 -24.46
N VAL A 275 18.33 5.73 -25.36
CA VAL A 275 17.87 5.50 -26.72
C VAL A 275 18.90 4.62 -27.42
N ARG A 276 18.61 3.33 -27.55
CA ARG A 276 19.54 2.33 -28.14
C ARG A 276 19.84 2.59 -29.60
N SER A 277 18.94 3.25 -30.34
CA SER A 277 19.12 3.67 -31.73
C SER A 277 18.33 4.96 -31.94
N ALA A 278 18.99 6.02 -32.35
CA ALA A 278 18.32 7.27 -32.71
C ALA A 278 17.45 7.07 -33.94
N SER A 279 16.36 7.82 -34.06
CA SER A 279 15.53 7.88 -35.25
C SER A 279 16.29 8.54 -36.39
N THR A 280 16.07 8.05 -37.61
CA THR A 280 16.70 8.58 -38.84
C THR A 280 15.78 9.54 -39.60
N SER A 281 14.63 9.92 -39.04
CA SER A 281 13.71 10.86 -39.69
C SER A 281 14.37 12.19 -39.98
N GLU A 282 14.14 12.77 -41.16
CA GLU A 282 14.63 14.11 -41.52
C GLU A 282 13.97 15.22 -40.68
N ASN A 283 12.71 15.02 -40.25
CA ASN A 283 11.99 15.98 -39.45
C ASN A 283 12.42 15.89 -37.99
N ARG A 284 12.99 16.98 -37.46
CA ARG A 284 13.51 17.08 -36.11
C ARG A 284 12.47 16.78 -35.02
N TYR A 285 11.22 17.22 -35.19
CA TYR A 285 10.14 16.93 -34.26
C TYR A 285 9.72 15.45 -34.24
N ILE A 286 9.72 14.81 -35.44
CA ILE A 286 9.39 13.39 -35.52
C ILE A 286 10.50 12.55 -34.89
N ARG A 287 11.77 12.91 -35.11
CA ARG A 287 12.90 12.24 -34.41
C ARG A 287 12.74 12.28 -32.89
N ILE A 288 12.46 13.47 -32.35
CA ILE A 288 12.27 13.66 -30.92
C ILE A 288 11.09 12.81 -30.43
N LEU A 289 9.96 12.81 -31.15
CA LEU A 289 8.77 12.03 -30.81
C LEU A 289 9.05 10.52 -30.79
N GLU A 290 9.70 9.99 -31.83
CA GLU A 290 10.00 8.57 -31.93
C GLU A 290 11.01 8.11 -30.88
N ASP A 291 12.03 8.93 -30.61
CA ASP A 291 13.05 8.58 -29.64
C ASP A 291 12.54 8.66 -28.20
N LEU A 292 11.75 9.67 -27.85
CA LEU A 292 11.10 9.77 -26.54
C LEU A 292 10.11 8.61 -26.31
N LYS A 293 9.39 8.20 -27.35
CA LYS A 293 8.48 7.04 -27.31
C LYS A 293 9.19 5.74 -26.95
N LYS A 294 10.44 5.54 -27.39
CA LYS A 294 11.25 4.34 -27.07
C LYS A 294 11.55 4.19 -25.57
N VAL A 295 11.44 5.29 -24.83
CA VAL A 295 11.66 5.35 -23.36
C VAL A 295 10.37 5.66 -22.60
N ASP A 296 9.22 5.40 -23.21
CA ASP A 296 7.87 5.59 -22.63
C ASP A 296 7.55 7.04 -22.24
N ILE A 297 8.14 8.01 -22.96
CA ILE A 297 7.81 9.43 -22.88
C ILE A 297 7.09 9.83 -24.16
N TYR A 298 5.89 10.36 -24.01
CA TYR A 298 5.01 10.68 -25.14
C TYR A 298 4.95 12.20 -25.32
N LEU A 299 5.52 12.68 -26.42
CA LEU A 299 5.49 14.08 -26.80
C LEU A 299 4.06 14.51 -27.13
N GLN A 300 3.53 15.50 -26.41
CA GLN A 300 2.23 16.10 -26.70
C GLN A 300 2.35 17.32 -27.61
N ASN A 301 3.30 18.20 -27.30
CA ASN A 301 3.53 19.40 -28.08
C ASN A 301 5.01 19.77 -28.05
N ALA A 302 5.51 20.44 -29.10
CA ALA A 302 6.85 20.95 -29.15
C ALA A 302 6.94 22.27 -29.91
N LEU A 303 7.92 23.10 -29.48
CA LEU A 303 8.37 24.29 -30.17
C LEU A 303 9.90 24.32 -30.09
N ILE A 304 10.56 24.47 -31.24
CA ILE A 304 11.98 24.76 -31.32
C ILE A 304 12.12 26.07 -32.09
N ASP A 305 12.57 27.08 -31.39
CA ASP A 305 12.88 28.40 -31.98
C ASP A 305 14.39 28.61 -32.02
N ASP A 306 14.96 28.42 -33.20
CA ASP A 306 16.39 28.54 -33.42
C ASP A 306 16.87 30.00 -33.36
N ARG A 307 15.97 30.99 -33.56
CA ARG A 307 16.29 32.41 -33.48
C ARG A 307 16.48 32.88 -32.03
N SER A 308 15.50 32.55 -31.19
CA SER A 308 15.56 32.92 -29.78
C SER A 308 16.32 31.88 -28.93
N LYS A 309 16.74 30.76 -29.52
CA LYS A 309 17.35 29.62 -28.85
C LYS A 309 16.50 29.10 -27.68
N VAL A 310 15.25 28.85 -27.95
CA VAL A 310 14.28 28.35 -26.97
C VAL A 310 13.67 27.02 -27.46
N VAL A 311 13.64 26.03 -26.57
CA VAL A 311 12.92 24.77 -26.76
C VAL A 311 11.82 24.68 -25.73
N LYS A 312 10.61 24.36 -26.17
CA LYS A 312 9.48 24.06 -25.31
C LYS A 312 8.92 22.68 -25.65
N ILE A 313 8.82 21.83 -24.64
CA ILE A 313 8.30 20.46 -24.78
C ILE A 313 7.21 20.26 -23.74
N LYS A 314 6.06 19.80 -24.22
CA LYS A 314 4.99 19.24 -23.38
C LYS A 314 4.96 17.74 -23.58
N TYR A 315 5.00 16.96 -22.50
CA TYR A 315 5.06 15.52 -22.55
C TYR A 315 4.12 14.86 -21.53
N VAL A 316 3.74 13.63 -21.83
CA VAL A 316 3.10 12.69 -20.91
C VAL A 316 4.03 11.50 -20.74
N GLN A 317 4.07 10.94 -19.56
CA GLN A 317 4.89 9.77 -19.29
C GLN A 317 4.15 8.80 -18.34
N ASN A 318 4.43 7.51 -18.49
CA ASN A 318 3.82 6.45 -17.71
C ASN A 318 4.83 5.61 -16.91
N SER A 319 6.12 5.98 -16.94
CA SER A 319 7.17 5.10 -16.44
C SER A 319 8.01 5.68 -15.30
N TYR A 320 7.92 6.99 -15.09
CA TYR A 320 8.78 7.68 -14.14
C TYR A 320 7.95 8.50 -13.16
N TYR A 321 8.52 8.75 -12.00
CA TYR A 321 7.78 9.29 -10.85
C TYR A 321 8.24 10.67 -10.41
N ASP A 322 9.35 11.12 -11.00
CA ASP A 322 9.97 12.40 -10.67
C ASP A 322 10.15 13.20 -11.96
N ASN A 323 9.30 14.19 -12.13
CA ASN A 323 9.32 15.05 -13.33
C ASN A 323 10.63 15.83 -13.49
N VAL A 324 11.33 16.14 -12.39
CA VAL A 324 12.63 16.84 -12.46
C VAL A 324 13.69 15.93 -13.08
N THR A 325 13.78 14.70 -12.59
CA THR A 325 14.71 13.70 -13.16
C THR A 325 14.43 13.46 -14.63
N ILE A 326 13.17 13.36 -15.03
CA ILE A 326 12.82 13.20 -16.45
C ILE A 326 13.17 14.44 -17.26
N ALA A 327 12.88 15.64 -16.75
CA ALA A 327 13.22 16.87 -17.43
C ALA A 327 14.74 16.98 -17.67
N GLU A 328 15.55 16.59 -16.69
CA GLU A 328 17.00 16.52 -16.84
C GLU A 328 17.44 15.52 -17.91
N GLN A 329 16.82 14.35 -17.96
CA GLN A 329 17.10 13.33 -18.96
C GLN A 329 16.69 13.80 -20.37
N ILE A 330 15.50 14.39 -20.51
CA ILE A 330 15.02 14.95 -21.78
C ILE A 330 15.98 16.06 -22.24
N ALA A 331 16.35 16.99 -21.36
CA ALA A 331 17.24 18.09 -21.70
C ALA A 331 18.61 17.59 -22.18
N LYS A 332 19.22 16.67 -21.42
CA LYS A 332 20.49 16.04 -21.79
C LYS A 332 20.40 15.32 -23.13
N TYR A 333 19.31 14.60 -23.38
CA TYR A 333 19.07 13.93 -24.65
C TYR A 333 18.97 14.93 -25.81
N LEU A 334 18.22 16.03 -25.65
CA LEU A 334 18.07 17.07 -26.66
C LEU A 334 19.40 17.74 -27.00
N GLU A 335 20.22 18.03 -25.98
CA GLU A 335 21.56 18.62 -26.15
C GLU A 335 22.51 17.68 -26.89
N GLN A 336 22.49 16.40 -26.59
CA GLN A 336 23.42 15.41 -27.15
C GLN A 336 23.05 14.95 -28.57
N HIS A 337 21.76 14.91 -28.91
CA HIS A 337 21.29 14.26 -30.14
C HIS A 337 20.59 15.20 -31.12
N HIS A 338 20.27 16.44 -30.72
CA HIS A 338 19.52 17.40 -31.53
C HIS A 338 20.18 18.78 -31.68
N ASP A 339 21.45 18.91 -31.32
CA ASP A 339 22.23 20.16 -31.39
C ASP A 339 21.55 21.35 -30.69
N LEU A 340 20.90 21.07 -29.55
CA LEU A 340 20.21 22.06 -28.75
C LEU A 340 21.03 22.52 -27.52
N TYR A 341 22.33 22.33 -27.59
CA TYR A 341 23.21 22.86 -26.56
C TYR A 341 23.17 24.40 -26.55
N GLY A 342 23.03 24.96 -25.36
CA GLY A 342 22.93 26.44 -25.17
C GLY A 342 21.54 27.03 -25.39
N TYR A 343 20.52 26.21 -25.64
CA TYR A 343 19.14 26.66 -25.67
C TYR A 343 18.56 26.78 -24.27
N GLU A 344 17.60 27.70 -24.10
CA GLU A 344 16.69 27.64 -22.96
C GLU A 344 15.71 26.50 -23.15
N ILE A 345 15.70 25.52 -22.24
CA ILE A 345 14.86 24.34 -22.32
C ILE A 345 13.72 24.45 -21.31
N ASN A 346 12.50 24.48 -21.81
CA ASN A 346 11.27 24.54 -21.05
C ASN A 346 10.49 23.24 -21.22
N ILE A 347 10.34 22.48 -20.14
CA ILE A 347 9.70 21.17 -20.15
C ILE A 347 8.46 21.20 -19.24
N THR A 348 7.30 20.92 -19.82
CA THR A 348 6.02 20.93 -19.13
C THR A 348 5.46 19.52 -19.07
N PRO A 349 5.45 18.88 -17.90
CA PRO A 349 4.70 17.65 -17.71
C PRO A 349 3.20 17.91 -17.88
N GLY A 350 2.51 17.05 -18.60
CA GLY A 350 1.08 17.13 -18.79
C GLY A 350 0.39 15.80 -18.56
N ASN A 351 -0.91 15.83 -18.38
CA ASN A 351 -1.77 14.67 -18.35
C ASN A 351 -3.09 15.02 -19.03
N GLY A 352 -3.18 14.77 -20.34
CA GLY A 352 -4.34 15.16 -21.14
C GLY A 352 -4.59 16.68 -21.11
N ALA A 353 -5.74 17.07 -20.57
CA ALA A 353 -6.16 18.48 -20.47
C ALA A 353 -5.44 19.30 -19.38
N PHE A 354 -4.65 18.66 -18.53
CA PHE A 354 -3.98 19.31 -17.38
C PHE A 354 -2.49 19.49 -17.66
N GLU A 355 -2.00 20.67 -17.34
CA GLU A 355 -0.58 21.02 -17.37
C GLU A 355 -0.09 21.25 -15.96
N SER A 356 1.09 20.73 -15.72
CA SER A 356 1.85 21.02 -14.51
C SER A 356 2.63 22.33 -14.65
N SER A 357 3.37 22.68 -13.60
CA SER A 357 4.37 23.74 -13.69
C SER A 357 5.42 23.41 -14.73
N THR A 358 5.90 24.43 -15.44
CA THR A 358 6.98 24.30 -16.38
C THR A 358 8.34 24.26 -15.66
N LEU A 359 9.16 23.32 -16.02
CA LEU A 359 10.56 23.21 -15.60
C LEU A 359 11.42 23.93 -16.63
N SER A 360 12.00 25.06 -16.25
CA SER A 360 12.82 25.90 -17.13
C SER A 360 14.28 25.85 -16.76
N ARG A 361 15.15 25.61 -17.74
CA ARG A 361 16.61 25.60 -17.58
C ARG A 361 17.28 26.47 -18.64
N LYS A 362 18.16 27.41 -18.20
CA LYS A 362 19.03 28.16 -19.07
C LYS A 362 20.46 27.65 -18.93
N TYR A 363 21.07 27.19 -20.04
CA TYR A 363 22.41 26.62 -20.07
C TYR A 363 22.55 25.45 -19.05
N ASP A 364 23.70 25.21 -18.50
CA ASP A 364 24.00 24.18 -17.50
C ASP A 364 23.49 24.47 -16.07
N ARG A 365 22.55 25.38 -15.93
CA ARG A 365 21.94 25.68 -14.62
C ARG A 365 20.90 24.63 -14.25
N SER A 366 20.62 24.54 -12.95
CA SER A 366 19.52 23.70 -12.47
C SER A 366 18.17 24.21 -12.99
N PHE A 367 17.19 23.32 -13.17
CA PHE A 367 15.84 23.71 -13.54
C PHE A 367 15.18 24.59 -12.49
N LEU A 368 14.47 25.61 -12.92
CA LEU A 368 13.59 26.43 -12.08
C LEU A 368 12.16 26.06 -12.39
N VAL A 369 11.33 26.00 -11.36
CA VAL A 369 9.90 25.77 -11.50
C VAL A 369 9.21 27.10 -11.76
N THR A 370 8.48 27.20 -12.86
CA THR A 370 7.71 28.36 -13.27
C THR A 370 6.25 27.98 -13.50
N LYS A 371 5.33 28.95 -13.44
CA LYS A 371 3.94 28.71 -13.84
C LYS A 371 3.92 28.34 -15.33
N SER A 372 3.10 27.36 -15.70
CA SER A 372 2.87 27.08 -17.11
C SER A 372 2.23 28.29 -17.77
N ALA A 373 2.82 28.76 -18.86
CA ALA A 373 2.27 29.83 -19.66
C ALA A 373 1.59 29.25 -20.90
N ASN A 374 0.47 29.86 -21.31
CA ASN A 374 -0.13 29.56 -22.60
C ASN A 374 0.93 29.72 -23.69
N THR A 375 1.33 28.65 -24.33
CA THR A 375 2.39 28.63 -25.31
C THR A 375 1.81 28.20 -26.64
N ASN A 376 2.13 28.96 -27.70
CA ASN A 376 1.90 28.48 -29.05
C ASN A 376 2.98 27.47 -29.41
N TYR A 377 2.58 26.24 -29.63
CA TYR A 377 3.46 25.16 -30.09
C TYR A 377 3.42 25.06 -31.63
N SER A 378 4.56 24.79 -32.24
CA SER A 378 4.68 24.60 -33.69
C SER A 378 4.45 23.18 -34.14
N PHE A 379 4.50 22.23 -33.22
CA PHE A 379 4.30 20.80 -33.49
C PHE A 379 3.38 20.17 -32.46
N SER A 380 2.39 19.44 -32.97
CA SER A 380 1.46 18.64 -32.16
C SER A 380 1.21 17.33 -32.91
N PRO A 381 1.61 16.19 -32.36
CA PRO A 381 1.32 14.90 -32.95
C PRO A 381 -0.19 14.68 -33.05
N LYS A 382 -0.66 14.18 -34.19
CA LYS A 382 -2.07 13.80 -34.34
C LYS A 382 -2.30 12.45 -33.67
N VAL A 383 -3.19 12.42 -32.70
CA VAL A 383 -3.74 11.17 -32.16
C VAL A 383 -5.00 10.82 -32.95
N ILE A 384 -5.07 9.59 -33.43
CA ILE A 384 -6.24 9.09 -34.14
C ILE A 384 -7.18 8.49 -33.10
N TYR A 385 -8.36 9.03 -32.95
CA TYR A 385 -9.41 8.54 -32.07
C TYR A 385 -10.48 7.79 -32.85
N PRO A 386 -11.18 6.81 -32.25
CA PRO A 386 -11.00 6.33 -30.86
C PRO A 386 -9.77 5.45 -30.68
N VAL A 387 -9.16 5.51 -29.50
CA VAL A 387 -8.09 4.61 -29.11
C VAL A 387 -8.70 3.40 -28.39
N PHE A 388 -8.41 2.20 -28.88
CA PHE A 388 -8.81 0.95 -28.24
C PHE A 388 -7.60 0.22 -27.69
N SER A 389 -7.78 -0.40 -26.53
CA SER A 389 -6.77 -1.28 -25.92
C SER A 389 -7.44 -2.45 -25.22
N TYR A 390 -6.69 -3.52 -25.03
CA TYR A 390 -7.12 -4.67 -24.26
C TYR A 390 -6.02 -5.13 -23.31
N ALA A 391 -6.43 -5.71 -22.20
CA ALA A 391 -5.51 -6.31 -21.24
C ALA A 391 -6.16 -7.51 -20.56
N VAL A 392 -5.36 -8.53 -20.28
CA VAL A 392 -5.74 -9.65 -19.42
C VAL A 392 -5.10 -9.38 -18.06
N ASN A 393 -5.93 -9.17 -17.07
CA ASN A 393 -5.48 -8.78 -15.74
C ASN A 393 -5.94 -9.79 -14.67
N PRO A 394 -5.10 -10.10 -13.68
CA PRO A 394 -5.56 -10.78 -12.50
C PRO A 394 -6.47 -9.84 -11.69
N ASN A 395 -7.62 -10.35 -11.27
CA ASN A 395 -8.53 -9.68 -10.35
C ASN A 395 -8.42 -10.36 -9.00
N LEU A 396 -7.64 -9.79 -8.10
CA LEU A 396 -7.39 -10.33 -6.76
C LEU A 396 -8.04 -9.44 -5.71
N ILE A 397 -8.90 -10.03 -4.91
CA ILE A 397 -9.63 -9.35 -3.84
C ILE A 397 -9.28 -10.00 -2.51
N SER A 398 -8.78 -9.20 -1.57
CA SER A 398 -8.65 -9.60 -0.18
C SER A 398 -9.93 -9.22 0.57
N HIS A 399 -10.59 -10.21 1.18
CA HIS A 399 -11.76 -9.96 2.02
C HIS A 399 -11.46 -10.35 3.46
N ILE A 400 -11.21 -9.34 4.27
CA ILE A 400 -10.88 -9.51 5.68
C ILE A 400 -12.15 -9.77 6.47
N GLY A 401 -12.17 -10.88 7.24
CA GLY A 401 -13.32 -11.31 8.01
C GLY A 401 -14.30 -12.21 7.24
N SER A 402 -14.00 -12.58 5.99
CA SER A 402 -14.85 -13.51 5.26
C SER A 402 -14.78 -14.93 5.85
N PRO A 403 -15.94 -15.57 6.08
CA PRO A 403 -15.98 -16.97 6.52
C PRO A 403 -15.47 -17.95 5.47
N SER A 404 -15.48 -17.59 4.21
CA SER A 404 -15.15 -18.48 3.08
C SER A 404 -13.72 -18.39 2.61
N GLY A 405 -12.91 -17.49 3.16
CA GLY A 405 -11.48 -17.34 2.81
C GLY A 405 -11.02 -15.91 2.81
N PHE A 406 -9.70 -15.75 2.76
CA PHE A 406 -9.06 -14.42 2.78
C PHE A 406 -8.86 -13.84 1.39
N TYR A 407 -8.54 -14.68 0.40
CA TYR A 407 -8.31 -14.28 -0.98
C TYR A 407 -9.34 -14.90 -1.92
N PHE A 408 -9.88 -14.05 -2.76
CA PHE A 408 -10.70 -14.41 -3.90
C PHE A 408 -10.04 -13.86 -5.15
N GLY A 409 -10.15 -14.57 -6.25
CA GLY A 409 -9.48 -14.13 -7.46
C GLY A 409 -10.11 -14.64 -8.73
N GLY A 410 -9.79 -13.93 -9.78
CA GLY A 410 -10.18 -14.24 -11.15
C GLY A 410 -9.15 -13.74 -12.15
N ILE A 411 -9.46 -13.97 -13.40
CA ILE A 411 -8.76 -13.41 -14.56
C ILE A 411 -9.80 -12.70 -15.40
N ASP A 412 -9.62 -11.42 -15.61
CA ASP A 412 -10.51 -10.58 -16.39
C ASP A 412 -9.84 -10.16 -17.70
N LEU A 413 -10.59 -10.22 -18.81
CA LEU A 413 -10.27 -9.54 -20.05
C LEU A 413 -10.93 -8.17 -20.03
N ASN A 414 -10.12 -7.12 -20.05
CA ASN A 414 -10.58 -5.73 -20.07
C ASN A 414 -10.41 -5.17 -21.48
N LEU A 415 -11.49 -4.60 -22.02
CA LEU A 415 -11.51 -3.86 -23.26
C LEU A 415 -11.72 -2.39 -22.92
N ALA A 416 -10.75 -1.54 -23.23
CA ALA A 416 -10.83 -0.12 -22.98
C ALA A 416 -10.95 0.68 -24.29
N GLY A 417 -11.79 1.71 -24.26
CA GLY A 417 -11.98 2.65 -25.36
C GLY A 417 -11.90 4.09 -24.88
N ILE A 418 -11.17 4.94 -25.59
CA ILE A 418 -11.06 6.37 -25.32
C ILE A 418 -11.34 7.16 -26.60
N LEU A 419 -12.26 8.10 -26.53
CA LEU A 419 -12.49 9.12 -27.51
C LEU A 419 -12.33 10.50 -26.85
N GLU A 420 -11.43 11.31 -27.38
CA GLU A 420 -11.11 12.62 -26.80
C GLU A 420 -11.26 13.73 -27.84
N PHE A 421 -11.89 14.82 -27.48
CA PHE A 421 -12.04 16.03 -28.28
C PHE A 421 -12.06 17.29 -27.41
N LYS A 422 -11.08 18.15 -27.60
CA LYS A 422 -10.89 19.36 -26.79
C LYS A 422 -10.83 19.04 -25.28
N ASN A 423 -11.85 19.48 -24.56
CA ASN A 423 -11.97 19.30 -23.10
C ASN A 423 -12.85 18.09 -22.72
N PHE A 424 -13.36 17.34 -23.68
CA PHE A 424 -14.23 16.20 -23.44
C PHE A 424 -13.49 14.89 -23.72
N GLN A 425 -13.78 13.91 -22.90
CA GLN A 425 -13.31 12.53 -23.08
C GLN A 425 -14.45 11.57 -22.80
N ILE A 426 -14.74 10.69 -23.74
CA ILE A 426 -15.57 9.51 -23.49
C ILE A 426 -14.61 8.38 -23.19
N SER A 427 -14.77 7.73 -22.04
CA SER A 427 -13.96 6.58 -21.65
C SER A 427 -14.84 5.41 -21.27
N SER A 428 -14.43 4.22 -21.68
CA SER A 428 -15.11 2.98 -21.34
C SER A 428 -14.11 1.91 -20.97
N ILE A 429 -14.46 1.12 -19.97
CA ILE A 429 -13.78 -0.13 -19.62
C ILE A 429 -14.87 -1.18 -19.51
N PHE A 430 -14.86 -2.12 -20.45
CA PHE A 430 -15.71 -3.30 -20.39
C PHE A 430 -14.88 -4.48 -19.94
N SER A 431 -15.33 -5.15 -18.89
CA SER A 431 -14.64 -6.30 -18.31
C SER A 431 -15.46 -7.56 -18.53
N THR A 432 -14.82 -8.60 -18.99
CA THR A 432 -15.38 -9.94 -19.06
C THR A 432 -14.52 -10.90 -18.24
N ARG A 433 -15.15 -11.64 -17.34
CA ARG A 433 -14.46 -12.55 -16.45
C ARG A 433 -14.27 -13.89 -17.10
N LEU A 434 -13.00 -14.28 -17.32
CA LEU A 434 -12.61 -15.52 -17.94
C LEU A 434 -12.63 -16.69 -16.94
N TYR A 435 -12.18 -16.43 -15.72
CA TYR A 435 -12.13 -17.40 -14.62
C TYR A 435 -12.23 -16.68 -13.29
N ASP A 436 -12.92 -17.29 -12.32
CA ASP A 436 -12.96 -16.78 -10.95
C ASP A 436 -13.34 -17.86 -9.93
N ASN A 437 -13.20 -17.52 -8.63
CA ASN A 437 -13.67 -18.31 -7.51
C ASN A 437 -14.65 -17.52 -6.62
N PHE A 438 -15.26 -16.45 -7.14
CA PHE A 438 -16.13 -15.56 -6.37
C PHE A 438 -17.43 -16.19 -5.90
N GLU A 439 -17.87 -17.29 -6.51
CA GLU A 439 -18.99 -18.07 -6.01
C GLU A 439 -18.80 -18.57 -4.56
N ARG A 440 -17.55 -18.72 -4.13
CA ARG A 440 -17.19 -19.11 -2.76
C ARG A 440 -17.32 -17.97 -1.76
N LEU A 441 -17.42 -16.72 -2.23
CA LEU A 441 -17.51 -15.55 -1.36
C LEU A 441 -18.86 -15.58 -0.65
N SER A 442 -18.84 -15.78 0.65
CA SER A 442 -20.02 -15.66 1.49
C SER A 442 -19.71 -14.65 2.60
N TYR A 443 -20.62 -13.74 2.79
CA TYR A 443 -20.62 -12.76 3.86
C TYR A 443 -22.04 -12.66 4.38
N ASP A 444 -22.21 -12.92 5.67
CA ASP A 444 -23.48 -12.68 6.35
C ASP A 444 -23.36 -11.28 6.99
N PRO A 445 -24.01 -10.26 6.41
CA PRO A 445 -23.90 -8.93 6.96
C PRO A 445 -24.53 -8.91 8.36
N ASN A 446 -23.79 -8.45 9.35
CA ASN A 446 -24.44 -8.04 10.59
C ASN A 446 -25.55 -7.04 10.22
N PRO A 447 -26.78 -7.19 10.73
CA PRO A 447 -27.87 -6.31 10.40
C PRO A 447 -27.53 -4.89 10.89
N THR A 448 -26.99 -4.09 9.99
CA THR A 448 -26.74 -2.67 10.24
C THR A 448 -27.96 -1.87 9.78
N ARG A 449 -28.23 -0.75 10.42
CA ARG A 449 -29.27 0.20 9.98
C ARG A 449 -28.86 1.05 8.78
N LEU A 450 -27.62 0.87 8.32
CA LEU A 450 -27.05 1.63 7.22
C LEU A 450 -27.56 1.14 5.86
N PRO A 451 -27.71 2.03 4.88
CA PRO A 451 -27.89 1.63 3.50
C PRO A 451 -26.73 0.78 3.00
N GLN A 452 -27.03 -0.32 2.30
CA GLN A 452 -26.04 -1.28 1.79
C GLN A 452 -25.34 -0.73 0.55
N VAL A 453 -24.36 0.13 0.75
CA VAL A 453 -23.61 0.79 -0.33
C VAL A 453 -22.32 0.06 -0.71
N ARG A 454 -21.86 -0.85 0.15
CA ARG A 454 -20.69 -1.72 -0.07
C ARG A 454 -20.95 -3.18 0.33
N THR A 455 -21.82 -3.46 1.27
CA THR A 455 -22.16 -4.83 1.70
C THR A 455 -22.53 -5.71 0.51
N ASN A 456 -23.26 -5.19 -0.47
CA ASN A 456 -23.72 -5.91 -1.64
C ASN A 456 -22.65 -6.18 -2.69
N ILE A 457 -21.40 -5.79 -2.48
CA ILE A 457 -20.31 -6.00 -3.47
C ILE A 457 -20.18 -7.49 -3.88
N GLN A 458 -20.45 -8.41 -2.97
CA GLN A 458 -20.44 -9.84 -3.26
C GLN A 458 -21.43 -10.24 -4.36
N GLU A 459 -22.60 -9.61 -4.43
CA GLU A 459 -23.60 -9.88 -5.46
C GLU A 459 -23.11 -9.42 -6.84
N TYR A 460 -22.44 -8.26 -6.91
CA TYR A 460 -21.79 -7.79 -8.14
C TYR A 460 -20.68 -8.73 -8.57
N LEU A 461 -19.83 -9.15 -7.63
CA LEU A 461 -18.74 -10.09 -7.92
C LEU A 461 -19.25 -11.44 -8.44
N LYS A 462 -20.37 -11.95 -7.97
CA LYS A 462 -20.96 -13.21 -8.43
C LYS A 462 -21.71 -13.07 -9.76
N LYS A 463 -22.55 -12.04 -9.88
CA LYS A 463 -23.51 -11.92 -10.98
C LYS A 463 -22.97 -11.17 -12.19
N SER A 464 -22.15 -10.14 -12.00
CA SER A 464 -21.60 -9.33 -13.09
C SER A 464 -20.36 -9.97 -13.71
N LYS A 465 -20.53 -11.03 -14.50
CA LYS A 465 -19.42 -11.62 -15.28
C LYS A 465 -18.98 -10.72 -16.44
N ASN A 466 -19.93 -10.02 -17.02
CA ASN A 466 -19.73 -9.05 -18.10
C ASN A 466 -20.29 -7.71 -17.62
N SER A 467 -19.44 -6.70 -17.49
CA SER A 467 -19.87 -5.40 -16.99
C SER A 467 -19.09 -4.25 -17.59
N PHE A 468 -19.72 -3.09 -17.67
CA PHE A 468 -18.98 -1.84 -17.80
C PHE A 468 -18.52 -1.41 -16.41
N ASP A 469 -17.24 -1.52 -16.15
CA ASP A 469 -16.63 -1.01 -14.91
C ASP A 469 -16.54 0.52 -14.95
N GLU A 470 -16.34 1.08 -16.15
CA GLU A 470 -16.41 2.49 -16.44
C GLU A 470 -17.11 2.69 -17.79
N LEU A 471 -18.04 3.64 -17.82
CA LEU A 471 -18.57 4.22 -19.06
C LEU A 471 -18.98 5.66 -18.78
N THR A 472 -18.09 6.59 -19.07
CA THR A 472 -18.23 7.98 -18.65
C THR A 472 -17.98 8.97 -19.77
N ILE A 473 -18.69 10.08 -19.70
CA ILE A 473 -18.38 11.32 -20.40
C ILE A 473 -17.74 12.23 -19.37
N ASN A 474 -16.52 12.68 -19.64
CA ASN A 474 -15.73 13.51 -18.75
C ASN A 474 -15.50 14.87 -19.42
N PHE A 475 -15.71 15.94 -18.68
CA PHE A 475 -15.35 17.29 -19.07
C PHE A 475 -14.22 17.78 -18.17
N PHE A 476 -13.09 18.15 -18.77
CA PHE A 476 -11.93 18.67 -18.08
C PHE A 476 -11.75 20.14 -18.39
N LYS A 477 -11.48 20.96 -17.39
CA LYS A 477 -11.14 22.36 -17.56
C LYS A 477 -10.08 22.80 -16.56
N GLN A 478 -9.00 23.33 -17.09
CA GLN A 478 -7.99 24.02 -16.32
C GLN A 478 -8.12 25.52 -16.68
N PHE A 479 -8.58 26.34 -15.73
CA PHE A 479 -8.70 27.77 -15.97
C PHE A 479 -7.38 28.50 -15.86
N THR A 480 -6.57 28.08 -14.90
CA THR A 480 -5.17 28.45 -14.75
C THR A 480 -4.40 27.20 -14.35
N SER A 481 -3.07 27.23 -14.35
CA SER A 481 -2.25 26.09 -13.88
C SER A 481 -2.57 25.65 -12.44
N GLU A 482 -3.33 26.45 -11.69
CA GLU A 482 -3.67 26.20 -10.28
C GLU A 482 -5.13 25.81 -10.04
N HIS A 483 -6.05 26.11 -10.98
CA HIS A 483 -7.48 25.88 -10.85
C HIS A 483 -7.98 24.83 -11.82
N ASN A 484 -8.33 23.65 -11.29
CA ASN A 484 -8.66 22.47 -12.05
C ASN A 484 -10.10 22.02 -11.78
N PHE A 485 -10.82 21.61 -12.84
CA PHE A 485 -12.22 21.20 -12.80
C PHE A 485 -12.39 19.90 -13.56
N LEU A 486 -13.23 19.03 -13.02
CA LEU A 486 -13.68 17.77 -13.61
C LEU A 486 -15.16 17.62 -13.40
N LEU A 487 -15.88 17.28 -14.46
CA LEU A 487 -17.25 16.79 -14.40
C LEU A 487 -17.30 15.46 -15.15
N SER A 488 -17.74 14.41 -14.48
CA SER A 488 -17.95 13.08 -15.04
C SER A 488 -19.41 12.68 -14.93
N ALA A 489 -19.94 12.01 -15.94
CA ALA A 489 -21.30 11.47 -15.91
C ALA A 489 -21.34 10.11 -16.60
N GLY A 490 -22.11 9.16 -16.04
CA GLY A 490 -22.26 7.80 -16.57
C GLY A 490 -22.08 6.72 -15.51
N HIS A 491 -21.53 5.56 -15.91
CA HIS A 491 -21.15 4.50 -14.98
C HIS A 491 -19.81 4.84 -14.35
N LEU A 492 -19.84 5.31 -13.11
CA LEU A 492 -18.66 5.83 -12.41
C LEU A 492 -17.86 4.71 -11.73
N GLU A 493 -18.56 3.68 -11.30
CA GLU A 493 -17.96 2.46 -10.73
C GLU A 493 -18.90 1.26 -10.89
N GLN A 494 -18.45 0.07 -10.56
CA GLN A 494 -19.26 -1.14 -10.68
C GLN A 494 -20.62 -1.03 -9.98
N MET A 495 -20.68 -0.36 -8.83
CA MET A 495 -21.91 -0.27 -8.00
C MET A 495 -22.74 1.00 -8.24
N PHE A 496 -22.18 2.06 -8.81
CA PHE A 496 -22.86 3.35 -8.90
C PHE A 496 -22.70 4.03 -10.24
N SER A 497 -23.82 4.62 -10.71
CA SER A 497 -23.88 5.50 -11.87
C SER A 497 -24.45 6.85 -11.48
N GLY A 498 -24.09 7.88 -12.22
CA GLY A 498 -24.58 9.23 -11.97
C GLY A 498 -23.63 10.31 -12.44
N SER A 499 -23.51 11.37 -11.68
CA SER A 499 -22.59 12.47 -11.94
C SER A 499 -21.61 12.68 -10.78
N HIS A 500 -20.41 13.08 -11.12
CA HIS A 500 -19.34 13.43 -10.19
C HIS A 500 -18.68 14.73 -10.64
N PHE A 501 -18.65 15.69 -9.75
CA PHE A 501 -17.99 16.98 -9.94
C PHE A 501 -16.81 17.07 -8.98
N GLU A 502 -15.67 17.56 -9.46
CA GLU A 502 -14.49 17.84 -8.64
C GLU A 502 -13.87 19.19 -9.03
N TYR A 503 -13.49 19.95 -8.02
CA TYR A 503 -12.68 21.16 -8.14
C TYR A 503 -11.44 20.99 -7.28
N LEU A 504 -10.27 21.37 -7.81
CA LEU A 504 -9.00 21.34 -7.11
C LEU A 504 -8.24 22.65 -7.33
N TYR A 505 -7.99 23.36 -6.24
CA TYR A 505 -7.05 24.47 -6.17
C TYR A 505 -5.69 23.98 -5.70
N LYS A 506 -4.68 24.11 -6.55
CA LYS A 506 -3.32 23.60 -6.35
C LYS A 506 -2.29 24.68 -6.67
N PRO A 507 -1.97 25.57 -5.71
CA PRO A 507 -1.06 26.69 -5.94
C PRO A 507 0.38 26.23 -6.22
N THR A 508 1.05 26.88 -7.15
CA THR A 508 2.38 26.49 -7.64
C THR A 508 3.47 26.52 -6.56
N ASN A 509 3.37 27.41 -5.59
CA ASN A 509 4.40 27.61 -4.55
C ASN A 509 3.91 27.21 -3.15
N SER A 510 2.95 26.33 -3.03
CA SER A 510 2.37 25.90 -1.76
C SER A 510 2.50 24.39 -1.58
N LEU A 511 2.72 23.96 -0.34
CA LEU A 511 2.63 22.55 0.05
C LEU A 511 1.16 22.09 0.18
N PHE A 512 0.25 23.06 0.31
CA PHE A 512 -1.16 22.80 0.49
C PHE A 512 -1.93 22.87 -0.83
N SER A 513 -2.91 22.00 -0.99
CA SER A 513 -3.95 22.13 -2.00
C SER A 513 -5.31 21.81 -1.39
N PHE A 514 -6.36 22.37 -1.98
CA PHE A 514 -7.72 22.28 -1.47
C PHE A 514 -8.67 21.85 -2.59
N GLY A 515 -9.57 20.95 -2.25
CA GLY A 515 -10.52 20.41 -3.20
C GLY A 515 -11.94 20.38 -2.65
N PHE A 516 -12.89 20.39 -3.57
CA PHE A 516 -14.30 20.10 -3.29
C PHE A 516 -14.78 19.05 -4.30
N GLU A 517 -15.52 18.06 -3.83
CA GLU A 517 -16.17 17.07 -4.66
C GLU A 517 -17.65 16.93 -4.29
N HIS A 518 -18.46 16.67 -5.31
CA HIS A 518 -19.88 16.37 -5.17
C HIS A 518 -20.26 15.25 -6.13
N SER A 519 -21.03 14.29 -5.66
CA SER A 519 -21.55 13.20 -6.49
C SER A 519 -23.04 13.03 -6.24
N SER A 520 -23.80 12.87 -7.33
CA SER A 520 -25.21 12.47 -7.30
C SER A 520 -25.32 11.13 -8.02
N VAL A 521 -25.60 10.07 -7.26
CA VAL A 521 -25.48 8.70 -7.77
C VAL A 521 -26.66 7.81 -7.39
N LYS A 522 -26.95 6.87 -8.27
CA LYS A 522 -27.93 5.79 -8.10
C LYS A 522 -27.22 4.45 -8.17
N GLN A 523 -27.62 3.52 -7.31
CA GLN A 523 -27.03 2.19 -7.26
C GLN A 523 -27.47 1.37 -8.48
N ARG A 524 -26.51 0.74 -9.16
CA ARG A 524 -26.73 -0.12 -10.33
C ARG A 524 -27.30 -1.48 -9.89
N ASP A 525 -28.00 -2.16 -10.79
CA ASP A 525 -28.38 -3.55 -10.56
C ASP A 525 -27.16 -4.50 -10.56
N PHE A 526 -27.30 -5.62 -9.88
CA PHE A 526 -26.23 -6.61 -9.71
C PHE A 526 -25.75 -7.29 -10.99
N ASN A 527 -26.59 -7.30 -12.03
CA ASN A 527 -26.26 -7.94 -13.31
C ASN A 527 -25.29 -7.12 -14.19
N GLY A 528 -24.93 -5.91 -13.78
CA GLY A 528 -24.04 -5.03 -14.54
C GLY A 528 -24.68 -4.47 -15.81
N GLY A 529 -26.01 -4.54 -15.94
CA GLY A 529 -26.78 -4.00 -17.06
C GLY A 529 -26.59 -2.50 -17.26
N PHE A 530 -26.96 -2.03 -18.46
CA PHE A 530 -26.72 -0.66 -18.86
C PHE A 530 -27.74 0.32 -18.24
N ASP A 531 -28.97 -0.10 -18.05
CA ASP A 531 -30.13 0.71 -17.68
C ASP A 531 -30.88 0.22 -16.44
N SER A 532 -30.36 -0.81 -15.78
CA SER A 532 -30.99 -1.41 -14.61
C SER A 532 -30.40 -0.85 -13.31
N PHE A 533 -31.29 -0.36 -12.44
CA PHE A 533 -30.92 0.29 -11.18
C PHE A 533 -31.75 -0.23 -10.02
N LEU A 534 -31.10 -0.29 -8.85
CA LEU A 534 -31.78 -0.47 -7.56
C LEU A 534 -32.40 0.87 -7.09
N ASP A 535 -33.26 0.83 -6.07
CA ASP A 535 -33.96 2.03 -5.59
C ASP A 535 -33.08 3.01 -4.84
N TYR A 536 -31.88 2.60 -4.42
CA TYR A 536 -30.99 3.44 -3.62
C TYR A 536 -30.34 4.54 -4.45
N GLN A 537 -30.52 5.77 -3.99
CA GLN A 537 -29.87 6.96 -4.53
C GLN A 537 -29.37 7.87 -3.41
N THR A 538 -28.28 8.59 -3.67
CA THR A 538 -27.70 9.49 -2.68
C THR A 538 -26.88 10.60 -3.33
N ASN A 539 -26.74 11.69 -2.57
CA ASN A 539 -25.78 12.75 -2.85
C ASN A 539 -24.68 12.69 -1.80
N SER A 540 -23.43 12.61 -2.24
CA SER A 540 -22.24 12.71 -1.39
C SER A 540 -21.45 13.96 -1.74
N TYR A 541 -20.74 14.53 -0.77
CA TYR A 541 -19.86 15.68 -0.98
C TYR A 541 -18.75 15.68 0.04
N HIS A 542 -17.55 16.15 -0.36
CA HIS A 542 -16.41 16.28 0.54
C HIS A 542 -15.60 17.54 0.25
N LEU A 543 -15.15 18.18 1.32
CA LEU A 543 -14.07 19.16 1.31
C LEU A 543 -12.77 18.43 1.57
N ASN A 544 -11.78 18.66 0.75
CA ASN A 544 -10.49 17.97 0.79
C ASN A 544 -9.36 18.98 1.02
N ALA A 545 -8.47 18.66 1.93
CA ALA A 545 -7.22 19.38 2.14
C ALA A 545 -6.05 18.40 2.01
N TYR A 546 -5.06 18.77 1.22
CA TYR A 546 -3.86 17.97 1.00
C TYR A 546 -2.65 18.76 1.44
N LEU A 547 -1.73 18.09 2.13
CA LEU A 547 -0.40 18.62 2.45
C LEU A 547 0.65 17.66 1.88
N ALA A 548 1.49 18.15 0.99
CA ALA A 548 2.60 17.40 0.46
C ALA A 548 3.89 17.74 1.23
N GLU A 549 4.49 16.77 1.90
CA GLU A 549 5.80 16.89 2.54
C GLU A 549 6.86 16.23 1.64
N PRO A 550 7.72 17.02 0.99
CA PRO A 550 8.58 16.54 -0.08
C PRO A 550 9.82 15.76 0.41
N LYS A 551 10.36 16.09 1.59
CA LYS A 551 11.58 15.45 2.11
C LYS A 551 11.43 13.95 2.25
N ASN A 552 10.32 13.50 2.84
CA ASN A 552 9.99 12.11 3.03
C ASN A 552 8.97 11.57 2.01
N ARG A 553 8.54 12.41 1.06
CA ARG A 553 7.52 12.12 0.03
C ARG A 553 6.19 11.69 0.63
N LEU A 554 5.77 12.39 1.68
CA LEU A 554 4.49 12.15 2.32
C LEU A 554 3.39 13.02 1.71
N ILE A 555 2.21 12.45 1.63
CA ILE A 555 0.97 13.15 1.35
C ILE A 555 0.03 12.89 2.51
N PHE A 556 -0.39 13.97 3.16
CA PHE A 556 -1.46 13.96 4.13
C PHE A 556 -2.73 14.45 3.43
N HIS A 557 -3.81 13.72 3.60
CA HIS A 557 -5.11 14.07 3.05
C HIS A 557 -6.15 14.05 4.16
N LEU A 558 -6.80 15.18 4.37
CA LEU A 558 -7.95 15.31 5.24
C LEU A 558 -9.18 15.58 4.38
N SER A 559 -10.22 14.80 4.60
CA SER A 559 -11.48 14.91 3.88
C SER A 559 -12.62 14.99 4.88
N TYR A 560 -13.51 15.98 4.75
CA TYR A 560 -14.72 16.12 5.56
C TYR A 560 -15.95 16.22 4.68
N GLY A 561 -16.99 15.44 4.98
CA GLY A 561 -18.20 15.51 4.19
C GLY A 561 -19.24 14.45 4.51
N LYS A 562 -20.11 14.21 3.50
CA LYS A 562 -21.19 13.22 3.53
C LYS A 562 -20.83 12.06 2.62
N TYR A 563 -20.86 10.86 3.17
CA TYR A 563 -20.53 9.60 2.51
C TYR A 563 -21.73 8.97 1.81
N LEU A 564 -21.50 7.86 1.10
CA LEU A 564 -22.54 7.18 0.32
C LEU A 564 -23.69 6.64 1.17
N ALA A 565 -23.42 6.13 2.38
CA ALA A 565 -24.44 5.65 3.31
C ALA A 565 -25.18 6.79 4.05
N LYS A 566 -24.98 8.04 3.62
CA LYS A 566 -25.57 9.29 4.16
C LYS A 566 -24.98 9.73 5.51
N ASP A 567 -24.04 9.02 6.05
CA ASP A 567 -23.25 9.39 7.22
C ASP A 567 -22.36 10.61 6.93
N LYS A 568 -21.96 11.35 7.97
CA LYS A 568 -21.11 12.53 7.89
C LYS A 568 -19.94 12.41 8.84
N GLY A 569 -18.78 12.87 8.41
CA GLY A 569 -17.59 12.82 9.22
C GLY A 569 -16.33 13.14 8.42
N PHE A 570 -15.19 12.72 8.94
CA PHE A 570 -13.92 12.96 8.29
C PHE A 570 -13.14 11.68 8.03
N THR A 571 -12.32 11.72 7.00
CA THR A 571 -11.29 10.71 6.71
C THR A 571 -9.93 11.40 6.77
N PHE A 572 -9.00 10.81 7.49
CA PHE A 572 -7.59 11.15 7.46
C PHE A 572 -6.82 10.03 6.77
N ASP A 573 -6.00 10.39 5.78
CA ASP A 573 -5.14 9.47 5.06
C ASP A 573 -3.71 10.01 5.04
N ILE A 574 -2.75 9.15 5.26
CA ILE A 574 -1.32 9.43 5.10
C ILE A 574 -0.71 8.41 4.17
N SER A 575 -0.03 8.88 3.15
CA SER A 575 0.68 8.01 2.20
C SER A 575 2.10 8.47 1.94
N ARG A 576 2.97 7.50 1.71
CA ARG A 576 4.34 7.72 1.26
C ARG A 576 4.53 7.15 -0.13
N LYS A 577 5.14 7.94 -1.02
CA LYS A 577 5.54 7.51 -2.37
C LYS A 577 7.04 7.26 -2.44
N PHE A 578 7.41 6.14 -3.04
CA PHE A 578 8.80 5.76 -3.27
C PHE A 578 9.25 6.14 -4.70
N LYS A 579 10.58 6.22 -4.90
CA LYS A 579 11.18 6.60 -6.21
C LYS A 579 10.76 5.70 -7.37
N ASN A 580 10.46 4.45 -7.12
CA ASN A 580 10.00 3.48 -8.12
C ASN A 580 8.48 3.49 -8.36
N GLY A 581 7.73 4.44 -7.76
CA GLY A 581 6.28 4.59 -7.87
C GLY A 581 5.46 3.73 -6.93
N ALA A 582 6.07 2.88 -6.15
CA ALA A 582 5.36 2.22 -5.07
C ALA A 582 4.82 3.24 -4.08
N SER A 583 3.70 2.96 -3.45
CA SER A 583 3.17 3.77 -2.36
C SER A 583 2.68 2.90 -1.21
N MET A 584 2.80 3.40 -0.01
CA MET A 584 2.27 2.82 1.21
C MET A 584 1.45 3.87 1.92
N GLY A 585 0.29 3.49 2.46
CA GLY A 585 -0.54 4.42 3.18
C GLY A 585 -1.41 3.76 4.23
N ALA A 586 -1.92 4.59 5.12
CA ALA A 586 -2.87 4.21 6.15
C ALA A 586 -3.94 5.29 6.27
N TYR A 587 -5.16 4.88 6.54
CA TYR A 587 -6.26 5.82 6.74
C TYR A 587 -7.18 5.38 7.87
N PHE A 588 -7.90 6.35 8.40
CA PHE A 588 -9.07 6.09 9.23
C PHE A 588 -10.16 7.12 8.96
N SER A 589 -11.41 6.72 9.22
CA SER A 589 -12.58 7.59 9.05
C SER A 589 -13.44 7.54 10.31
N LEU A 590 -13.80 8.71 10.81
CA LEU A 590 -14.74 8.84 11.93
C LEU A 590 -15.98 9.59 11.44
N THR A 591 -17.15 8.98 11.62
CA THR A 591 -18.42 9.52 11.20
C THR A 591 -19.41 9.58 12.38
N ASN A 592 -20.57 10.14 12.14
CA ASN A 592 -21.64 10.23 13.12
C ASN A 592 -22.44 8.94 13.33
N ILE A 593 -21.95 7.81 12.81
CA ILE A 593 -22.55 6.49 13.04
C ILE A 593 -22.17 6.03 14.43
N SER A 594 -23.13 5.46 15.18
CA SER A 594 -22.85 4.82 16.46
C SER A 594 -21.97 3.58 16.27
N LYS A 595 -21.26 3.16 17.29
CA LYS A 595 -20.44 1.94 17.23
C LYS A 595 -21.29 0.70 16.94
N GLU A 596 -22.50 0.66 17.49
CA GLU A 596 -23.46 -0.43 17.33
C GLU A 596 -23.97 -0.50 15.88
N ASP A 597 -24.28 0.64 15.26
CA ASP A 597 -24.74 0.71 13.87
C ASP A 597 -23.59 0.51 12.88
N PHE A 598 -22.35 0.85 13.24
CA PHE A 598 -21.19 0.63 12.40
C PHE A 598 -20.84 -0.87 12.33
N GLY A 599 -21.08 -1.60 13.39
CA GLY A 599 -20.77 -3.03 13.51
C GLY A 599 -19.30 -3.29 13.85
N GLU A 600 -18.79 -4.43 13.46
CA GLU A 600 -17.44 -4.86 13.79
C GLU A 600 -16.38 -3.82 13.40
N GLY A 601 -15.57 -3.40 14.37
CA GLY A 601 -14.43 -2.49 14.19
C GLY A 601 -14.70 -1.03 14.51
N SER A 602 -15.91 -0.65 14.95
CA SER A 602 -16.30 0.66 15.51
C SER A 602 -16.11 1.88 14.59
N PHE A 603 -15.16 1.87 13.66
CA PHE A 603 -14.89 2.91 12.66
C PHE A 603 -14.12 2.34 11.47
N ASP A 604 -14.18 3.02 10.30
CA ASP A 604 -13.45 2.57 9.11
C ASP A 604 -11.96 2.92 9.23
N LYS A 605 -11.12 1.94 8.92
CA LYS A 605 -9.66 2.05 8.94
C LYS A 605 -9.03 1.02 8.02
N GLY A 606 -7.86 1.34 7.52
CA GLY A 606 -7.13 0.40 6.68
C GLY A 606 -5.72 0.85 6.41
N ILE A 607 -4.94 -0.10 5.91
CA ILE A 607 -3.66 0.18 5.29
C ILE A 607 -3.69 -0.31 3.84
N TYR A 608 -2.93 0.33 3.00
CA TYR A 608 -2.81 -0.05 1.61
C TYR A 608 -1.37 0.03 1.13
N PHE A 609 -1.10 -0.81 0.16
CA PHE A 609 0.17 -0.86 -0.52
C PHE A 609 -0.08 -0.99 -2.02
N GLN A 610 0.53 -0.11 -2.81
CA GLN A 610 0.47 -0.15 -4.26
C GLN A 610 1.87 -0.33 -4.80
N TYR A 611 2.03 -1.28 -5.69
CA TYR A 611 3.30 -1.60 -6.32
C TYR A 611 3.14 -1.73 -7.83
N PRO A 612 3.96 -1.03 -8.64
CA PRO A 612 3.95 -1.22 -10.09
C PRO A 612 4.47 -2.63 -10.42
N ILE A 613 3.62 -3.46 -11.07
CA ILE A 613 4.01 -4.82 -11.45
C ILE A 613 4.65 -4.79 -12.83
N ASN A 614 5.96 -5.02 -12.87
CA ASN A 614 6.70 -5.31 -14.10
C ASN A 614 7.20 -6.75 -14.08
N ILE A 615 6.27 -7.72 -13.96
CA ILE A 615 6.63 -9.14 -13.84
C ILE A 615 7.26 -9.67 -15.13
N PHE A 616 6.91 -9.10 -16.30
CA PHE A 616 7.31 -9.60 -17.62
C PHE A 616 8.05 -8.59 -18.48
N ASN A 617 8.33 -7.39 -17.96
CA ASN A 617 8.95 -6.34 -18.78
C ASN A 617 10.01 -5.59 -17.95
N ASP A 618 11.20 -5.39 -18.52
CA ASP A 618 12.27 -4.57 -17.91
C ASP A 618 11.95 -3.07 -17.90
N LYS A 619 10.77 -2.69 -18.39
CA LYS A 619 10.29 -1.31 -18.43
C LYS A 619 9.40 -1.04 -17.23
N ASN A 620 9.70 0.02 -16.51
CA ASN A 620 8.81 0.54 -15.48
C ASN A 620 7.57 1.14 -16.13
N ASN A 621 6.42 0.55 -15.89
CA ASN A 621 5.17 1.03 -16.41
C ASN A 621 4.24 1.37 -15.24
N THR A 622 3.84 2.64 -15.13
CA THR A 622 2.88 3.11 -14.12
C THR A 622 1.45 2.63 -14.36
N ASN A 623 1.17 2.07 -15.53
CA ASN A 623 -0.17 1.61 -15.89
C ASN A 623 -0.54 0.24 -15.30
N SER A 624 0.43 -0.47 -14.73
CA SER A 624 0.21 -1.80 -14.14
C SER A 624 0.53 -1.77 -12.66
N PHE A 625 -0.48 -1.56 -11.83
CA PHE A 625 -0.36 -1.60 -10.38
C PHE A 625 -0.99 -2.86 -9.82
N SER A 626 -0.31 -3.48 -8.86
CA SER A 626 -0.98 -4.34 -7.88
C SER A 626 -1.26 -3.52 -6.64
N ALA A 627 -2.49 -3.52 -6.22
CA ALA A 627 -2.91 -2.90 -4.97
C ALA A 627 -3.24 -3.99 -3.95
N PHE A 628 -2.70 -3.88 -2.77
CA PHE A 628 -3.12 -4.65 -1.60
C PHE A 628 -3.78 -3.70 -0.62
N ASN A 629 -5.05 -3.96 -0.31
CA ASN A 629 -5.81 -3.18 0.64
C ASN A 629 -6.19 -4.08 1.83
N TYR A 630 -5.71 -3.74 3.00
CA TYR A 630 -6.11 -4.41 4.23
C TYR A 630 -7.28 -3.66 4.87
N LYS A 631 -8.48 -3.94 4.35
CA LYS A 631 -9.76 -3.43 4.85
C LYS A 631 -10.89 -4.40 4.48
N PRO A 632 -11.99 -4.43 5.24
CA PRO A 632 -13.21 -5.10 4.79
C PRO A 632 -13.78 -4.44 3.54
N ILE A 633 -14.11 -5.22 2.49
CA ILE A 633 -14.70 -4.67 1.25
C ILE A 633 -16.19 -4.36 1.38
N THR A 634 -16.84 -4.89 2.40
CA THR A 634 -18.28 -4.80 2.66
C THR A 634 -18.65 -3.70 3.65
N ARG A 635 -17.76 -2.75 3.92
CA ARG A 635 -17.99 -1.69 4.90
C ARG A 635 -18.83 -0.55 4.33
N ASP A 636 -20.05 -0.34 4.85
CA ASP A 636 -20.97 0.72 4.41
C ASP A 636 -20.66 2.08 5.03
N GLY A 637 -20.34 2.11 6.33
CA GLY A 637 -19.95 3.36 7.01
C GLY A 637 -18.69 3.96 6.44
N ALA A 638 -18.66 5.27 6.27
CA ALA A 638 -17.58 6.06 5.69
C ALA A 638 -17.24 5.68 4.22
N ALA A 639 -18.13 5.01 3.50
CA ALA A 639 -17.92 4.60 2.13
C ALA A 639 -17.94 5.79 1.16
N LYS A 640 -16.85 6.01 0.42
CA LYS A 640 -16.74 7.01 -0.65
C LYS A 640 -16.99 6.38 -2.02
N LEU A 641 -17.44 7.22 -2.97
CA LEU A 641 -17.49 6.86 -4.39
C LEU A 641 -16.07 6.68 -4.92
N THR A 642 -15.83 5.58 -5.64
CA THR A 642 -14.58 5.33 -6.35
C THR A 642 -14.69 5.88 -7.77
N ALA A 643 -14.67 7.22 -7.91
CA ALA A 643 -14.74 7.86 -9.22
C ALA A 643 -13.52 7.47 -10.08
N PRO A 644 -13.70 7.15 -11.37
CA PRO A 644 -12.61 6.63 -12.23
C PRO A 644 -11.56 7.69 -12.55
N LYS A 645 -11.93 8.95 -12.51
CA LYS A 645 -11.03 10.09 -12.70
C LYS A 645 -11.03 10.95 -11.44
N ARG A 646 -9.86 11.36 -10.98
CA ARG A 646 -9.67 12.22 -9.80
C ARG A 646 -8.64 13.29 -10.11
N LEU A 647 -9.00 14.56 -9.84
CA LEU A 647 -8.08 15.67 -10.12
C LEU A 647 -6.75 15.57 -9.41
N GLN A 648 -6.75 15.10 -8.15
CA GLN A 648 -5.51 14.91 -7.41
C GLN A 648 -4.59 13.91 -8.12
N SER A 649 -5.11 12.82 -8.69
CA SER A 649 -4.32 11.86 -9.46
C SER A 649 -3.87 12.41 -10.81
N LEU A 650 -4.77 13.12 -11.51
CA LEU A 650 -4.49 13.69 -12.82
C LEU A 650 -3.45 14.82 -12.78
N THR A 651 -3.43 15.59 -11.69
CA THR A 651 -2.48 16.71 -11.49
C THR A 651 -1.29 16.32 -10.58
N HIS A 652 -1.17 15.04 -10.23
CA HIS A 652 -0.15 14.57 -9.29
C HIS A 652 1.27 14.59 -9.88
N GLY A 653 2.24 14.82 -9.01
CA GLY A 653 3.66 14.78 -9.36
C GLY A 653 4.22 16.08 -9.89
N SER A 654 3.40 17.11 -10.03
CA SER A 654 3.81 18.27 -10.78
C SER A 654 4.42 19.38 -9.96
N GLN A 655 3.74 19.90 -8.97
CA GLN A 655 4.09 21.21 -8.45
C GLN A 655 4.87 21.19 -7.13
N TYR A 656 4.56 20.25 -6.24
CA TYR A 656 5.13 20.24 -4.90
C TYR A 656 6.47 19.53 -4.82
N TYR A 657 6.60 18.39 -5.50
CA TYR A 657 7.83 17.61 -5.47
C TYR A 657 8.96 18.26 -6.26
N GLU A 658 8.63 18.95 -7.34
CA GLU A 658 9.62 19.54 -8.25
C GLU A 658 10.46 20.64 -7.61
N GLN A 659 9.86 21.50 -6.78
CA GLN A 659 10.57 22.59 -6.13
C GLN A 659 11.51 22.12 -5.02
N PHE A 660 11.12 21.08 -4.30
CA PHE A 660 11.78 20.65 -3.08
C PHE A 660 12.88 19.63 -3.33
N PHE A 661 12.74 18.77 -4.34
CA PHE A 661 13.81 17.82 -4.69
C PHE A 661 15.10 18.52 -5.11
N LYS A 662 15.01 19.69 -5.74
CA LYS A 662 16.20 20.45 -6.15
C LYS A 662 16.90 21.20 -5.02
N ARG A 663 16.20 21.51 -3.95
CA ARG A 663 16.79 22.21 -2.80
C ARG A 663 17.51 21.29 -1.81
N ASN A 664 17.28 19.99 -1.89
CA ASN A 664 17.73 19.01 -0.90
C ASN A 664 18.63 17.90 -1.47
N TYR A 665 19.04 17.98 -2.75
CA TYR A 665 19.99 17.06 -3.38
C TYR A 665 21.08 17.79 -4.15
#